data_f17c208d757dd56104affeb88e1256b0
#
_entry.id   f17c208d757dd56104affeb88e1256b0
#
_cell.length_a   1.000
_cell.length_b   1.000
_cell.length_c   1.000
_cell.angle_alpha   90.00
_cell.angle_beta   90.00
_cell.angle_gamma   90.00
#
_symmetry.space_group_name_H-M   'P 1'
#
loop_
_entity.id
_entity.type
_entity.pdbx_description
1 polymer ?
#
loop_
_entity_poly.entity_id
_entity_poly.type
_entity_poly.pdbx_seq_one_letter_code
_entity_poly.pdbx_strand_id
1 'polypeptide(L)'
;MTKEPQSPAPDLEQLVADADRGGRNVRGVAGATLAAGALIWSLFQLWYASPLPFSLNWGIFNDTEARALHLGIAMFLGYLAYPASKRSARDRMPWYDWVLALMAGFCGSYLYVFYNELAGRPGQPTPMDVATAAIGLALLLEVTRRALGLPMTVLGLVFVAYALAGPWLPDVLAHRGASLERLMSHMWLTTEGVYGVALGVSVSYIFIFVLLGSMLDKCGAGNYMMQVSFALLGHLRGGPAKVAVVSSAVNGLVSASSVANVVTGGIFTIPLMKKAGYGGVRAGAIETASSVNGQIMPPVMGAAAFLMIEYVGIPYTDIIRHAILPAAISYIALFYIVHLEALKLGIQPMMASGPARTPLQKLAGWGMGISGTLVVMGAVYYIGTGIQAVAGAAATWLLLAILAALYLWLLRIAARHPDLPQDIDINHPVRPQPWPTVRAGLYFLIPIGILVWCLSVEELSAGLSAFWAAMAMLFQMVTQRPLIAWFRKQPAGPAWRQGWRDAVGGLEEGARNMIGIAIACGTAGLIVGAITLTGLGLRMTAFVELVSMGNVLLMLIFTAVVCLILGLGMPTTANYILMATLMAPVVVELGAQNGLVIPLIAVHMFVFYYGIMADITPPVGLATFAAAAISGEDPIKTGIQGVTYAARTAILPFMFVFNPMLLLIDVSYGWELALVVAGATLASLTFAAATMRWFRTRCTLLEVGVLLLVTFMLFRPDWFMDHFAPRHESRPAADMQAIAAALPDNGRLTVVLRGINLEGDELTKTVAVALPELASGADAPDAGRKRMAEAGLTLMSLGDQTQIGGLRFGSRAQRAGWEQGWDVVEVKMPNPHRWSDFWVYLPALLLLAGMWVRQGRRDGGAPAGRLRANPA
;
A
#
# COMPACT_ATOMS: atom_id res chain seq x y z
N MET A 1 23.92 -12.78 -44.07
CA MET A 1 23.46 -12.89 -42.67
C MET A 1 24.49 -12.25 -41.79
N THR A 2 24.42 -10.94 -41.63
CA THR A 2 25.27 -10.14 -40.74
C THR A 2 24.75 -10.31 -39.34
N LYS A 3 25.57 -10.85 -38.43
CA LYS A 3 25.32 -10.86 -37.00
C LYS A 3 25.25 -9.40 -36.53
N GLU A 4 24.07 -8.93 -36.16
CA GLU A 4 23.95 -7.73 -35.34
C GLU A 4 24.75 -7.95 -34.05
N PRO A 5 25.57 -6.98 -33.61
CA PRO A 5 26.26 -7.05 -32.36
C PRO A 5 25.23 -7.10 -31.25
N GLN A 6 25.18 -8.20 -30.52
CA GLN A 6 24.45 -8.27 -29.25
C GLN A 6 25.00 -7.14 -28.36
N SER A 7 24.21 -6.13 -28.09
CA SER A 7 24.54 -5.16 -27.05
C SER A 7 24.75 -5.94 -25.75
N PRO A 8 25.83 -5.67 -25.00
CA PRO A 8 26.03 -6.31 -23.68
C PRO A 8 24.78 -6.12 -22.84
N ALA A 9 24.36 -7.17 -22.15
CA ALA A 9 23.24 -7.09 -21.21
C ALA A 9 23.48 -5.89 -20.29
N PRO A 10 22.52 -4.97 -20.14
CA PRO A 10 22.72 -3.81 -19.30
C PRO A 10 23.04 -4.28 -17.88
N ASP A 11 24.06 -3.65 -17.29
CA ASP A 11 24.47 -3.97 -15.93
C ASP A 11 23.29 -3.70 -15.00
N LEU A 12 22.90 -4.70 -14.23
CA LEU A 12 21.76 -4.65 -13.32
C LEU A 12 21.86 -3.48 -12.34
N GLU A 13 23.05 -3.24 -11.82
CA GLU A 13 23.33 -2.12 -10.93
C GLU A 13 23.13 -0.77 -11.63
N GLN A 14 23.46 -0.67 -12.91
CA GLN A 14 23.23 0.54 -13.70
C GLN A 14 21.74 0.76 -13.98
N LEU A 15 20.97 -0.28 -14.24
CA LEU A 15 19.52 -0.17 -14.43
C LEU A 15 18.79 0.27 -13.15
N VAL A 16 19.20 -0.27 -11.99
CA VAL A 16 18.68 0.19 -10.69
C VAL A 16 19.08 1.63 -10.44
N ALA A 17 20.34 1.99 -10.67
CA ALA A 17 20.82 3.35 -10.46
C ALA A 17 20.15 4.36 -11.41
N ASP A 18 19.84 3.95 -12.64
CA ASP A 18 19.13 4.82 -13.59
C ASP A 18 17.62 4.92 -13.28
N ALA A 19 17.02 3.86 -12.73
CA ALA A 19 15.64 3.86 -12.25
C ALA A 19 15.47 4.73 -10.99
N ASP A 20 16.43 4.69 -10.07
CA ASP A 20 16.50 5.54 -8.87
C ASP A 20 17.04 6.96 -9.17
N ARG A 21 17.02 7.38 -10.42
CA ARG A 21 17.48 8.67 -10.92
C ARG A 21 18.95 8.99 -10.68
N GLY A 22 19.79 7.95 -10.71
CA GLY A 22 21.21 8.12 -10.85
C GLY A 22 21.98 8.31 -9.56
N GLY A 23 21.74 7.46 -8.59
CA GLY A 23 22.59 7.31 -7.43
C GLY A 23 24.08 7.24 -7.82
N ARG A 24 24.94 7.82 -7.01
CA ARG A 24 26.37 7.77 -7.22
C ARG A 24 26.93 6.41 -6.85
N ASN A 25 27.86 5.91 -7.66
CA ASN A 25 28.70 4.75 -7.34
C ASN A 25 30.10 5.26 -6.93
N VAL A 26 30.17 5.95 -5.79
CA VAL A 26 31.43 6.54 -5.31
C VAL A 26 32.31 5.50 -4.65
N ARG A 27 33.63 5.56 -4.98
CA ARG A 27 34.66 4.74 -4.37
C ARG A 27 35.54 5.57 -3.41
N GLY A 28 36.41 4.89 -2.68
CA GLY A 28 37.34 5.55 -1.73
C GLY A 28 36.63 6.11 -0.51
N VAL A 29 37.10 7.26 0.00
CA VAL A 29 36.60 7.87 1.26
C VAL A 29 35.11 8.16 1.20
N ALA A 30 34.62 8.71 0.09
CA ALA A 30 33.20 9.05 -0.05
C ALA A 30 32.31 7.80 -0.03
N GLY A 31 32.73 6.72 -0.69
CA GLY A 31 32.00 5.45 -0.65
C GLY A 31 32.01 4.83 0.75
N ALA A 32 33.15 4.87 1.44
CA ALA A 32 33.26 4.39 2.81
C ALA A 32 32.39 5.21 3.79
N THR A 33 32.33 6.53 3.64
CA THR A 33 31.49 7.41 4.46
C THR A 33 30.00 7.14 4.21
N LEU A 34 29.60 6.94 2.95
CA LEU A 34 28.23 6.60 2.59
C LEU A 34 27.83 5.25 3.19
N ALA A 35 28.67 4.22 3.09
CA ALA A 35 28.42 2.91 3.66
C ALA A 35 28.39 2.96 5.20
N ALA A 36 29.34 3.65 5.83
CA ALA A 36 29.39 3.81 7.29
C ALA A 36 28.16 4.59 7.80
N GLY A 37 27.80 5.69 7.15
CA GLY A 37 26.61 6.47 7.50
C GLY A 37 25.32 5.67 7.35
N ALA A 38 25.19 4.89 6.28
CA ALA A 38 24.06 3.97 6.08
C ALA A 38 23.97 2.90 7.18
N LEU A 39 25.12 2.30 7.55
CA LEU A 39 25.16 1.32 8.65
C LEU A 39 24.83 1.95 10.00
N ILE A 40 25.36 3.13 10.31
CA ILE A 40 25.05 3.86 11.55
C ILE A 40 23.54 4.15 11.61
N TRP A 41 22.95 4.55 10.50
CA TRP A 41 21.51 4.82 10.43
C TRP A 41 20.66 3.56 10.64
N SER A 42 21.03 2.44 10.02
CA SER A 42 20.37 1.15 10.26
C SER A 42 20.49 0.69 11.71
N LEU A 43 21.66 0.85 12.32
CA LEU A 43 21.87 0.51 13.73
C LEU A 43 21.09 1.44 14.67
N PHE A 44 21.06 2.75 14.38
CA PHE A 44 20.21 3.70 15.11
C PHE A 44 18.74 3.30 15.04
N GLN A 45 18.28 2.92 13.87
CA GLN A 45 16.89 2.56 13.67
C GLN A 45 16.52 1.24 14.37
N LEU A 46 17.41 0.25 14.34
CA LEU A 46 17.26 -1.00 15.12
C LEU A 46 17.25 -0.71 16.62
N TRP A 47 18.10 0.21 17.08
CA TRP A 47 18.13 0.64 18.47
C TRP A 47 16.82 1.31 18.87
N TYR A 48 16.35 2.27 18.10
CA TYR A 48 15.11 3.01 18.34
C TYR A 48 13.87 2.11 18.36
N ALA A 49 13.77 1.16 17.44
CA ALA A 49 12.66 0.21 17.38
C ALA A 49 12.72 -0.90 18.43
N SER A 50 13.84 -1.08 19.12
CA SER A 50 14.07 -2.16 20.09
C SER A 50 13.54 -1.80 21.47
N PRO A 51 13.32 -2.81 22.36
CA PRO A 51 13.05 -2.56 23.77
C PRO A 51 14.30 -2.19 24.58
N LEU A 52 15.50 -2.23 23.97
CA LEU A 52 16.79 -2.04 24.65
C LEU A 52 16.97 -0.67 25.30
N PRO A 53 16.60 0.48 24.67
CA PRO A 53 16.73 1.80 25.28
C PRO A 53 16.06 1.89 26.64
N PHE A 54 14.84 1.37 26.73
CA PHE A 54 14.05 1.36 27.96
C PHE A 54 14.59 0.35 28.99
N SER A 55 15.05 -0.82 28.54
CA SER A 55 15.61 -1.85 29.44
C SER A 55 16.93 -1.42 30.05
N LEU A 56 17.77 -0.70 29.29
CA LEU A 56 19.08 -0.24 29.72
C LEU A 56 19.03 1.17 30.33
N ASN A 57 17.90 1.85 30.25
CA ASN A 57 17.71 3.26 30.61
C ASN A 57 18.77 4.17 30.01
N TRP A 58 19.11 3.93 28.74
CA TRP A 58 20.15 4.64 28.01
C TRP A 58 19.81 4.83 26.55
N GLY A 59 20.14 6.01 25.99
CA GLY A 59 19.87 6.30 24.56
C GLY A 59 18.37 6.28 24.21
N ILE A 60 17.54 6.75 25.14
CA ILE A 60 16.11 6.95 24.93
C ILE A 60 15.95 8.26 24.19
N PHE A 61 15.41 8.20 22.99
CA PHE A 61 15.08 9.37 22.18
C PHE A 61 13.57 9.60 22.21
N ASN A 62 13.16 10.83 22.41
CA ASN A 62 11.77 11.20 22.18
C ASN A 62 11.48 11.26 20.69
N ASP A 63 10.19 11.33 20.34
CA ASP A 63 9.73 11.30 18.95
C ASP A 63 10.31 12.45 18.11
N THR A 64 10.40 13.67 18.66
CA THR A 64 10.98 14.84 17.98
C THR A 64 12.47 14.66 17.73
N GLU A 65 13.21 14.20 18.72
CA GLU A 65 14.65 13.92 18.61
C GLU A 65 14.93 12.84 17.56
N ALA A 66 14.15 11.75 17.58
CA ALA A 66 14.29 10.67 16.62
C ALA A 66 14.02 11.14 15.19
N ARG A 67 12.98 11.96 14.98
CA ARG A 67 12.66 12.57 13.67
C ARG A 67 13.80 13.48 13.19
N ALA A 68 14.36 14.28 14.07
CA ALA A 68 15.46 15.19 13.73
C ALA A 68 16.72 14.42 13.31
N LEU A 69 17.13 13.42 14.08
CA LEU A 69 18.28 12.58 13.73
C LEU A 69 18.05 11.83 12.41
N HIS A 70 16.87 11.27 12.24
CA HIS A 70 16.49 10.54 11.03
C HIS A 70 16.57 11.43 9.78
N LEU A 71 15.98 12.64 9.82
CA LEU A 71 16.04 13.57 8.70
C LEU A 71 17.46 14.08 8.45
N GLY A 72 18.18 14.40 9.53
CA GLY A 72 19.56 14.87 9.43
C GLY A 72 20.47 13.87 8.74
N ILE A 73 20.39 12.58 9.11
CA ILE A 73 21.13 11.51 8.46
C ILE A 73 20.65 11.31 7.01
N ALA A 74 19.33 11.33 6.76
CA ALA A 74 18.78 11.20 5.43
C ALA A 74 19.25 12.30 4.49
N MET A 75 19.22 13.56 4.92
CA MET A 75 19.70 14.70 4.13
C MET A 75 21.22 14.63 3.91
N PHE A 76 21.99 14.29 4.94
CA PHE A 76 23.44 14.11 4.83
C PHE A 76 23.78 13.04 3.78
N LEU A 77 23.19 11.85 3.90
CA LEU A 77 23.42 10.75 2.96
C LEU A 77 22.86 11.07 1.57
N GLY A 78 21.75 11.80 1.49
CA GLY A 78 21.14 12.23 0.23
C GLY A 78 22.09 13.07 -0.62
N TYR A 79 22.82 14.03 -0.04
CA TYR A 79 23.83 14.80 -0.76
C TYR A 79 25.03 13.97 -1.17
N LEU A 80 25.39 12.94 -0.40
CA LEU A 80 26.45 12.01 -0.76
C LEU A 80 26.03 11.06 -1.89
N ALA A 81 24.79 10.54 -1.83
CA ALA A 81 24.30 9.51 -2.73
C ALA A 81 23.85 10.07 -4.10
N TYR A 82 23.30 11.29 -4.15
CA TYR A 82 22.67 11.83 -5.36
C TYR A 82 23.46 13.01 -5.94
N PRO A 83 23.83 12.95 -7.23
CA PRO A 83 24.54 14.05 -7.88
C PRO A 83 23.63 15.26 -8.13
N ALA A 84 24.23 16.46 -8.18
CA ALA A 84 23.51 17.70 -8.43
C ALA A 84 22.79 17.73 -9.79
N SER A 85 23.32 17.06 -10.80
CA SER A 85 22.73 16.99 -12.13
C SER A 85 23.13 15.70 -12.86
N LYS A 86 22.40 15.35 -13.93
CA LYS A 86 22.71 14.20 -14.78
C LYS A 86 24.10 14.27 -15.44
N ARG A 87 24.68 15.50 -15.55
CA ARG A 87 26.01 15.74 -16.12
C ARG A 87 27.12 15.66 -15.07
N SER A 88 26.80 15.62 -13.78
CA SER A 88 27.76 15.51 -12.71
C SER A 88 28.41 14.12 -12.70
N ALA A 89 29.69 14.06 -12.34
CA ALA A 89 30.44 12.81 -12.22
C ALA A 89 29.75 11.89 -11.18
N ARG A 90 29.55 10.63 -11.55
CA ARG A 90 28.91 9.61 -10.68
C ARG A 90 29.94 8.84 -9.83
N ASP A 91 31.22 8.86 -10.24
CA ASP A 91 32.34 8.15 -9.62
C ASP A 91 33.07 9.00 -8.57
N ARG A 92 32.90 10.33 -8.59
CA ARG A 92 33.60 11.28 -7.74
C ARG A 92 32.61 12.20 -7.04
N MET A 93 33.00 12.62 -5.83
CA MET A 93 32.22 13.57 -5.04
C MET A 93 32.94 14.92 -5.02
N PRO A 94 32.32 16.00 -5.52
CA PRO A 94 32.86 17.36 -5.44
C PRO A 94 32.90 17.83 -4.00
N TRP A 95 33.86 18.72 -3.67
CA TRP A 95 34.05 19.26 -2.32
C TRP A 95 32.80 20.04 -1.80
N TYR A 96 32.12 20.74 -2.70
CA TYR A 96 30.92 21.49 -2.33
C TYR A 96 29.76 20.58 -1.89
N ASP A 97 29.67 19.38 -2.41
CA ASP A 97 28.63 18.42 -1.95
C ASP A 97 28.93 17.91 -0.53
N TRP A 98 30.18 17.86 -0.11
CA TRP A 98 30.56 17.61 1.29
C TRP A 98 30.09 18.73 2.22
N VAL A 99 30.30 20.01 1.82
CA VAL A 99 29.84 21.16 2.59
C VAL A 99 28.30 21.12 2.70
N LEU A 100 27.61 20.93 1.59
CA LEU A 100 26.15 20.84 1.57
C LEU A 100 25.64 19.65 2.42
N ALA A 101 26.29 18.49 2.36
CA ALA A 101 25.93 17.34 3.18
C ALA A 101 26.05 17.65 4.69
N LEU A 102 27.16 18.24 5.11
CA LEU A 102 27.37 18.61 6.51
C LEU A 102 26.36 19.67 6.98
N MET A 103 26.12 20.69 6.18
CA MET A 103 25.13 21.72 6.47
C MET A 103 23.72 21.11 6.56
N ALA A 104 23.36 20.24 5.61
CA ALA A 104 22.07 19.58 5.59
C ALA A 104 21.88 18.64 6.79
N GLY A 105 22.92 17.87 7.14
CA GLY A 105 22.92 17.05 8.34
C GLY A 105 22.74 17.85 9.62
N PHE A 106 23.44 18.98 9.74
CA PHE A 106 23.30 19.89 10.89
C PHE A 106 21.90 20.51 10.96
N CYS A 107 21.42 21.13 9.86
CA CYS A 107 20.08 21.71 9.83
C CYS A 107 18.98 20.67 10.11
N GLY A 108 19.09 19.46 9.53
CA GLY A 108 18.14 18.38 9.76
C GLY A 108 18.14 17.85 11.20
N SER A 109 19.31 17.87 11.86
CA SER A 109 19.44 17.45 13.27
C SER A 109 19.29 18.61 14.26
N TYR A 110 18.95 19.81 13.80
CA TYR A 110 18.92 21.03 14.65
C TYR A 110 17.98 20.88 15.84
N LEU A 111 16.78 20.32 15.65
CA LEU A 111 15.83 20.07 16.74
C LEU A 111 16.36 19.07 17.78
N TYR A 112 17.27 18.18 17.42
CA TYR A 112 17.92 17.28 18.38
C TYR A 112 19.00 18.03 19.16
N VAL A 113 19.87 18.78 18.47
CA VAL A 113 21.01 19.46 19.11
C VAL A 113 20.56 20.53 20.11
N PHE A 114 19.51 21.28 19.76
CA PHE A 114 18.99 22.40 20.56
C PHE A 114 17.62 22.10 21.18
N TYR A 115 17.30 20.84 21.44
CA TYR A 115 16.00 20.42 21.90
C TYR A 115 15.53 21.13 23.16
N ASN A 116 16.37 21.15 24.20
CA ASN A 116 16.05 21.77 25.51
C ASN A 116 15.85 23.28 25.41
N GLU A 117 16.64 23.93 24.57
CA GLU A 117 16.56 25.39 24.37
C GLU A 117 15.29 25.78 23.61
N LEU A 118 14.96 25.03 22.56
CA LEU A 118 13.73 25.24 21.77
C LEU A 118 12.48 24.91 22.57
N ALA A 119 12.51 23.87 23.39
CA ALA A 119 11.40 23.50 24.27
C ALA A 119 11.14 24.55 25.36
N GLY A 120 12.17 25.30 25.80
CA GLY A 120 12.07 26.39 26.77
C GLY A 120 11.49 27.70 26.21
N ARG A 121 11.37 27.86 24.88
CA ARG A 121 10.91 29.08 24.21
C ARG A 121 9.97 28.82 23.03
N PRO A 122 8.84 28.09 23.22
CA PRO A 122 7.91 27.74 22.15
C PRO A 122 7.33 29.03 21.52
N GLY A 123 7.36 29.07 20.18
CA GLY A 123 6.83 30.22 19.42
C GLY A 123 7.66 31.50 19.44
N GLN A 124 8.86 31.49 20.04
CA GLN A 124 9.77 32.62 20.09
C GLN A 124 11.12 32.24 19.46
N PRO A 125 11.18 32.11 18.10
CA PRO A 125 12.43 31.76 17.44
C PRO A 125 13.46 32.88 17.48
N THR A 126 14.71 32.53 17.68
CA THR A 126 15.83 33.45 17.53
C THR A 126 16.18 33.67 16.06
N PRO A 127 16.92 34.72 15.69
CA PRO A 127 17.40 34.89 14.31
C PRO A 127 18.19 33.68 13.78
N MET A 128 18.93 32.99 14.66
CA MET A 128 19.66 31.77 14.30
C MET A 128 18.70 30.62 13.96
N ASP A 129 17.63 30.46 14.71
CA ASP A 129 16.60 29.45 14.45
C ASP A 129 15.94 29.66 13.08
N VAL A 130 15.56 30.93 12.79
CA VAL A 130 14.95 31.30 11.51
C VAL A 130 15.93 31.11 10.35
N ALA A 131 17.19 31.49 10.53
CA ALA A 131 18.24 31.33 9.52
C ALA A 131 18.48 29.82 9.25
N THR A 132 18.59 29.01 10.30
CA THR A 132 18.77 27.56 10.17
C THR A 132 17.56 26.90 9.51
N ALA A 133 16.35 27.35 9.85
CA ALA A 133 15.11 26.87 9.22
C ALA A 133 15.08 27.19 7.72
N ALA A 134 15.43 28.43 7.34
CA ALA A 134 15.46 28.86 5.94
C ALA A 134 16.51 28.06 5.13
N ILE A 135 17.72 27.90 5.67
CA ILE A 135 18.79 27.13 5.04
C ILE A 135 18.38 25.64 4.96
N GLY A 136 17.86 25.09 6.05
CA GLY A 136 17.40 23.69 6.11
C GLY A 136 16.30 23.40 5.08
N LEU A 137 15.34 24.30 4.94
CA LEU A 137 14.25 24.19 3.96
C LEU A 137 14.79 24.22 2.52
N ALA A 138 15.71 25.16 2.23
CA ALA A 138 16.33 25.24 0.92
C ALA A 138 17.14 23.98 0.59
N LEU A 139 17.90 23.49 1.57
CA LEU A 139 18.66 22.23 1.42
C LEU A 139 17.75 21.01 1.28
N LEU A 140 16.63 20.97 1.99
CA LEU A 140 15.64 19.89 1.84
C LEU A 140 15.05 19.90 0.42
N LEU A 141 14.64 21.04 -0.10
CA LEU A 141 14.12 21.16 -1.45
C LEU A 141 15.17 20.80 -2.51
N GLU A 142 16.43 21.17 -2.30
CA GLU A 142 17.51 20.81 -3.21
C GLU A 142 17.82 19.31 -3.17
N VAL A 143 17.88 18.68 -2.01
CA VAL A 143 18.13 17.25 -1.93
C VAL A 143 16.91 16.46 -2.46
N THR A 144 15.70 16.99 -2.30
CA THR A 144 14.48 16.45 -2.92
C THR A 144 14.57 16.47 -4.44
N ARG A 145 15.03 17.59 -5.01
CA ARG A 145 15.27 17.70 -6.44
C ARG A 145 16.28 16.68 -6.96
N ARG A 146 17.32 16.42 -6.17
CA ARG A 146 18.36 15.43 -6.53
C ARG A 146 17.85 13.99 -6.44
N ALA A 147 17.16 13.64 -5.35
CA ALA A 147 16.73 12.28 -5.05
C ALA A 147 15.42 11.91 -5.77
N LEU A 148 14.43 12.80 -5.80
CA LEU A 148 13.07 12.53 -6.29
C LEU A 148 12.73 13.28 -7.59
N GLY A 149 13.54 14.27 -7.93
CA GLY A 149 13.38 15.07 -9.13
C GLY A 149 12.45 16.29 -8.98
N LEU A 150 12.17 16.93 -10.10
CA LEU A 150 11.48 18.22 -10.16
C LEU A 150 10.04 18.21 -9.64
N PRO A 151 9.19 17.21 -9.90
CA PRO A 151 7.75 17.32 -9.55
C PRO A 151 7.53 17.60 -8.07
N MET A 152 8.16 16.85 -7.19
CA MET A 152 8.03 17.01 -5.74
C MET A 152 8.61 18.34 -5.23
N THR A 153 9.73 18.74 -5.81
CA THR A 153 10.38 20.02 -5.46
C THR A 153 9.52 21.23 -5.88
N VAL A 154 9.01 21.20 -7.11
CA VAL A 154 8.12 22.26 -7.60
C VAL A 154 6.87 22.35 -6.74
N LEU A 155 6.29 21.21 -6.40
CA LEU A 155 5.12 21.16 -5.52
C LEU A 155 5.43 21.77 -4.15
N GLY A 156 6.55 21.40 -3.51
CA GLY A 156 7.00 22.03 -2.26
C GLY A 156 7.17 23.53 -2.38
N LEU A 157 7.80 24.02 -3.47
CA LEU A 157 7.94 25.44 -3.73
C LEU A 157 6.59 26.15 -3.94
N VAL A 158 5.65 25.53 -4.66
CA VAL A 158 4.30 26.07 -4.85
C VAL A 158 3.58 26.25 -3.52
N PHE A 159 3.67 25.26 -2.61
CA PHE A 159 3.03 25.37 -1.30
C PHE A 159 3.70 26.38 -0.38
N VAL A 160 5.03 26.53 -0.43
CA VAL A 160 5.74 27.62 0.26
C VAL A 160 5.31 28.98 -0.28
N ALA A 161 5.28 29.13 -1.61
CA ALA A 161 4.82 30.36 -2.25
C ALA A 161 3.33 30.64 -1.93
N TYR A 162 2.49 29.61 -1.93
CA TYR A 162 1.09 29.71 -1.53
C TYR A 162 0.94 30.25 -0.12
N ALA A 163 1.68 29.71 0.87
CA ALA A 163 1.62 30.16 2.26
C ALA A 163 2.02 31.63 2.45
N LEU A 164 2.93 32.14 1.60
CA LEU A 164 3.37 33.55 1.62
C LEU A 164 2.40 34.47 0.85
N ALA A 165 1.86 34.00 -0.27
CA ALA A 165 1.09 34.79 -1.22
C ALA A 165 -0.39 35.02 -0.84
N GLY A 166 -0.84 34.51 0.30
CA GLY A 166 -2.24 34.45 0.71
C GLY A 166 -3.15 35.61 0.33
N PRO A 167 -2.79 36.89 0.64
CA PRO A 167 -3.63 38.04 0.36
C PRO A 167 -3.73 38.41 -1.13
N TRP A 168 -2.85 37.89 -1.97
CA TRP A 168 -2.80 38.18 -3.42
C TRP A 168 -3.47 37.12 -4.28
N LEU A 169 -4.03 36.09 -3.65
CA LEU A 169 -4.67 34.99 -4.34
C LEU A 169 -6.16 35.28 -4.65
N PRO A 170 -6.75 34.60 -5.65
CA PRO A 170 -8.19 34.67 -5.88
C PRO A 170 -8.99 34.26 -4.64
N ASP A 171 -10.20 34.81 -4.45
CA ASP A 171 -11.04 34.64 -3.26
C ASP A 171 -11.22 33.18 -2.82
N VAL A 172 -11.33 32.24 -3.77
CA VAL A 172 -11.46 30.80 -3.47
C VAL A 172 -10.22 30.22 -2.74
N LEU A 173 -9.04 30.77 -3.00
CA LEU A 173 -7.77 30.34 -2.42
C LEU A 173 -7.15 31.37 -1.47
N ALA A 174 -7.74 32.56 -1.36
CA ALA A 174 -7.22 33.65 -0.54
C ALA A 174 -7.18 33.30 0.94
N HIS A 175 -6.11 33.64 1.63
CA HIS A 175 -5.96 33.51 3.07
C HIS A 175 -5.11 34.66 3.63
N ARG A 176 -4.99 34.75 4.97
CA ARG A 176 -4.29 35.88 5.61
C ARG A 176 -2.81 36.01 5.24
N GLY A 177 -2.20 34.97 4.66
CA GLY A 177 -0.76 34.88 4.46
C GLY A 177 0.00 34.62 5.77
N ALA A 178 1.25 34.19 5.66
CA ALA A 178 2.13 34.00 6.80
C ALA A 178 3.36 34.92 6.67
N SER A 179 3.85 35.50 7.77
CA SER A 179 5.16 36.15 7.78
C SER A 179 6.25 35.10 7.57
N LEU A 180 7.41 35.52 7.03
CA LEU A 180 8.53 34.63 6.80
C LEU A 180 8.96 33.92 8.10
N GLU A 181 9.02 34.65 9.20
CA GLU A 181 9.39 34.12 10.53
C GLU A 181 8.40 33.04 10.99
N ARG A 182 7.09 33.32 10.87
CA ARG A 182 6.04 32.36 11.22
C ARG A 182 6.10 31.12 10.32
N LEU A 183 6.31 31.30 9.01
CA LEU A 183 6.47 30.21 8.08
C LEU A 183 7.67 29.34 8.43
N MET A 184 8.85 29.92 8.65
CA MET A 184 10.07 29.21 8.99
C MET A 184 9.92 28.46 10.33
N SER A 185 9.35 29.11 11.33
CA SER A 185 9.09 28.49 12.62
C SER A 185 8.15 27.29 12.49
N HIS A 186 7.00 27.47 11.85
CA HIS A 186 6.02 26.41 11.66
C HIS A 186 6.56 25.23 10.84
N MET A 187 7.32 25.51 9.78
CA MET A 187 7.80 24.46 8.88
C MET A 187 8.96 23.65 9.44
N TRP A 188 9.85 24.28 10.22
CA TRP A 188 11.14 23.68 10.61
C TRP A 188 11.34 23.49 12.11
N LEU A 189 10.70 24.31 12.96
CA LEU A 189 10.92 24.28 14.40
C LEU A 189 9.82 23.57 15.20
N THR A 190 8.79 23.06 14.51
CA THR A 190 7.66 22.34 15.12
C THR A 190 7.45 20.99 14.44
N THR A 191 6.60 20.18 15.04
CA THR A 191 6.17 18.90 14.48
C THR A 191 4.95 19.04 13.54
N GLU A 192 4.61 20.25 13.15
CA GLU A 192 3.48 20.53 12.23
C GLU A 192 3.91 20.58 10.76
N GLY A 193 5.19 20.83 10.50
CA GLY A 193 5.78 20.93 9.16
C GLY A 193 6.61 19.71 8.77
N VAL A 194 7.87 19.97 8.46
CA VAL A 194 8.83 18.95 7.96
C VAL A 194 8.98 17.78 8.92
N TYR A 195 8.99 18.03 10.22
CA TYR A 195 9.07 16.99 11.26
C TYR A 195 7.68 16.45 11.66
N GLY A 196 6.69 16.62 10.81
CA GLY A 196 5.32 16.21 11.06
C GLY A 196 5.09 14.69 11.05
N VAL A 197 3.81 14.32 11.01
CA VAL A 197 3.34 12.93 11.07
C VAL A 197 4.04 12.02 10.04
N ALA A 198 4.22 12.52 8.81
CA ALA A 198 4.84 11.72 7.75
C ALA A 198 6.27 11.27 8.09
N LEU A 199 7.08 12.18 8.65
CA LEU A 199 8.42 11.83 9.08
C LEU A 199 8.42 10.97 10.34
N GLY A 200 7.46 11.16 11.26
CA GLY A 200 7.25 10.30 12.41
C GLY A 200 7.01 8.83 12.01
N VAL A 201 6.11 8.59 11.07
CA VAL A 201 5.85 7.25 10.53
C VAL A 201 7.08 6.67 9.82
N SER A 202 7.85 7.53 9.13
CA SER A 202 9.11 7.13 8.49
C SER A 202 10.10 6.54 9.50
N VAL A 203 10.23 7.19 10.65
CA VAL A 203 11.11 6.76 11.77
C VAL A 203 10.57 5.52 12.46
N SER A 204 9.27 5.52 12.80
CA SER A 204 8.70 4.50 13.68
C SER A 204 8.42 3.18 12.97
N TYR A 205 8.10 3.22 11.68
CA TYR A 205 7.61 2.06 10.95
C TYR A 205 8.33 1.83 9.62
N ILE A 206 8.34 2.80 8.71
CA ILE A 206 8.76 2.57 7.33
C ILE A 206 10.19 2.06 7.25
N PHE A 207 11.12 2.66 7.99
CA PHE A 207 12.53 2.30 7.93
C PHE A 207 12.75 0.82 8.26
N ILE A 208 12.19 0.34 9.36
CA ILE A 208 12.44 -1.02 9.82
C ILE A 208 11.85 -2.07 8.86
N PHE A 209 10.71 -1.76 8.20
CA PHE A 209 10.13 -2.63 7.19
C PHE A 209 10.92 -2.62 5.88
N VAL A 210 11.41 -1.46 5.44
CA VAL A 210 12.30 -1.35 4.27
C VAL A 210 13.60 -2.09 4.53
N LEU A 211 14.15 -1.98 5.74
CA LEU A 211 15.33 -2.71 6.15
C LEU A 211 15.12 -4.24 6.10
N LEU A 212 14.01 -4.72 6.67
CA LEU A 212 13.63 -6.13 6.61
C LEU A 212 13.50 -6.62 5.17
N GLY A 213 12.84 -5.86 4.30
CA GLY A 213 12.69 -6.18 2.88
C GLY A 213 14.03 -6.29 2.16
N SER A 214 14.91 -5.30 2.35
CA SER A 214 16.25 -5.30 1.73
C SER A 214 17.12 -6.47 2.22
N MET A 215 17.03 -6.84 3.49
CA MET A 215 17.72 -8.00 4.01
C MET A 215 17.18 -9.32 3.43
N LEU A 216 15.87 -9.44 3.25
CA LEU A 216 15.24 -10.60 2.62
C LEU A 216 15.68 -10.76 1.14
N ASP A 217 15.72 -9.67 0.40
CA ASP A 217 16.20 -9.68 -0.98
C ASP A 217 17.68 -10.08 -1.05
N LYS A 218 18.52 -9.49 -0.21
CA LYS A 218 19.96 -9.78 -0.16
C LYS A 218 20.29 -11.22 0.21
N CYS A 219 19.46 -11.85 1.04
CA CYS A 219 19.66 -13.24 1.45
C CYS A 219 19.23 -14.26 0.38
N GLY A 220 18.53 -13.84 -0.68
CA GLY A 220 18.07 -14.67 -1.79
C GLY A 220 16.62 -15.12 -1.72
N ALA A 221 15.82 -14.55 -0.80
CA ALA A 221 14.40 -14.87 -0.67
C ALA A 221 13.62 -14.50 -1.94
N GLY A 222 13.91 -13.36 -2.57
CA GLY A 222 13.28 -12.94 -3.83
C GLY A 222 13.48 -13.96 -4.96
N ASN A 223 14.72 -14.44 -5.16
CA ASN A 223 15.02 -15.50 -6.13
C ASN A 223 14.28 -16.80 -5.81
N TYR A 224 14.25 -17.21 -4.54
CA TYR A 224 13.51 -18.39 -4.12
C TYR A 224 12.03 -18.29 -4.47
N MET A 225 11.38 -17.18 -4.15
CA MET A 225 9.96 -16.94 -4.41
C MET A 225 9.65 -16.97 -5.91
N MET A 226 10.53 -16.40 -6.73
CA MET A 226 10.42 -16.44 -8.18
C MET A 226 10.57 -17.87 -8.72
N GLN A 227 11.58 -18.64 -8.26
CA GLN A 227 11.80 -20.03 -8.67
C GLN A 227 10.61 -20.93 -8.29
N VAL A 228 10.03 -20.75 -7.12
CA VAL A 228 8.81 -21.46 -6.68
C VAL A 228 7.63 -21.12 -7.59
N SER A 229 7.43 -19.83 -7.88
CA SER A 229 6.37 -19.38 -8.79
C SER A 229 6.52 -19.99 -10.19
N PHE A 230 7.75 -20.04 -10.70
CA PHE A 230 8.06 -20.65 -11.99
C PHE A 230 7.85 -22.17 -11.99
N ALA A 231 8.27 -22.84 -10.93
CA ALA A 231 8.06 -24.28 -10.76
C ALA A 231 6.58 -24.65 -10.72
N LEU A 232 5.74 -23.81 -10.09
CA LEU A 232 4.30 -24.07 -9.95
C LEU A 232 3.52 -23.69 -11.21
N LEU A 233 3.82 -22.57 -11.85
CA LEU A 233 2.97 -21.95 -12.87
C LEU A 233 3.55 -21.94 -14.29
N GLY A 234 4.84 -22.18 -14.45
CA GLY A 234 5.54 -22.08 -15.74
C GLY A 234 4.98 -22.96 -16.85
N HIS A 235 4.31 -24.07 -16.48
CA HIS A 235 3.68 -25.02 -17.42
C HIS A 235 2.31 -24.55 -17.93
N LEU A 236 1.73 -23.51 -17.35
CA LEU A 236 0.43 -23.05 -17.77
C LEU A 236 0.51 -22.28 -19.09
N ARG A 237 -0.62 -22.20 -19.81
CA ARG A 237 -0.74 -21.32 -20.97
C ARG A 237 -0.46 -19.88 -20.54
N GLY A 238 0.50 -19.23 -21.21
CA GLY A 238 1.00 -17.93 -20.79
C GLY A 238 1.77 -17.97 -19.45
N GLY A 239 2.43 -19.11 -19.17
CA GLY A 239 3.17 -19.38 -17.92
C GLY A 239 4.04 -18.23 -17.44
N PRO A 240 4.97 -17.69 -18.24
CA PRO A 240 5.84 -16.61 -17.81
C PRO A 240 5.13 -15.37 -17.29
N ALA A 241 4.02 -14.95 -17.93
CA ALA A 241 3.22 -13.83 -17.46
C ALA A 241 2.51 -14.12 -16.14
N LYS A 242 2.02 -15.34 -15.96
CA LYS A 242 1.40 -15.79 -14.70
C LYS A 242 2.42 -15.91 -13.58
N VAL A 243 3.64 -16.32 -13.91
CA VAL A 243 4.79 -16.30 -12.98
C VAL A 243 5.09 -14.88 -12.54
N ALA A 244 5.15 -13.91 -13.45
CA ALA A 244 5.34 -12.50 -13.13
C ALA A 244 4.28 -12.00 -12.12
N VAL A 245 3.00 -12.30 -12.36
CA VAL A 245 1.91 -11.90 -11.45
C VAL A 245 2.07 -12.50 -10.06
N VAL A 246 2.33 -13.80 -9.97
CA VAL A 246 2.40 -14.48 -8.66
C VAL A 246 3.72 -14.20 -7.94
N SER A 247 4.86 -14.15 -8.66
CA SER A 247 6.14 -13.76 -8.05
C SER A 247 6.10 -12.33 -7.50
N SER A 248 5.48 -11.39 -8.25
CA SER A 248 5.31 -10.01 -7.77
C SER A 248 4.36 -9.92 -6.57
N ALA A 249 3.32 -10.77 -6.50
CA ALA A 249 2.47 -10.85 -5.30
C ALA A 249 3.26 -11.31 -4.08
N VAL A 250 4.09 -12.33 -4.25
CA VAL A 250 4.88 -12.90 -3.15
C VAL A 250 6.04 -11.98 -2.77
N ASN A 251 6.70 -11.34 -3.74
CA ASN A 251 7.70 -10.31 -3.47
C ASN A 251 7.08 -9.07 -2.80
N GLY A 252 5.82 -8.73 -3.12
CA GLY A 252 5.07 -7.67 -2.46
C GLY A 252 4.80 -7.91 -0.97
N LEU A 253 4.86 -9.18 -0.50
CA LEU A 253 4.84 -9.49 0.94
C LEU A 253 6.08 -8.96 1.68
N VAL A 254 7.11 -8.57 0.94
CA VAL A 254 8.45 -8.26 1.46
C VAL A 254 8.92 -6.88 1.00
N SER A 255 8.70 -6.54 -0.28
CA SER A 255 9.17 -5.29 -0.90
C SER A 255 8.05 -4.26 -0.98
N ALA A 256 8.28 -3.11 -0.34
CA ALA A 256 7.34 -1.99 -0.37
C ALA A 256 7.43 -1.14 -1.66
N SER A 257 8.38 -1.42 -2.57
CA SER A 257 8.68 -0.62 -3.75
C SER A 257 8.26 -1.33 -5.04
N SER A 258 7.44 -0.67 -5.86
CA SER A 258 7.05 -1.13 -7.20
C SER A 258 8.27 -1.21 -8.14
N VAL A 259 9.15 -0.22 -8.09
CA VAL A 259 10.35 -0.15 -8.94
C VAL A 259 11.32 -1.27 -8.58
N ALA A 260 11.62 -1.47 -7.30
CA ALA A 260 12.46 -2.57 -6.85
C ALA A 260 11.90 -3.93 -7.28
N ASN A 261 10.57 -4.11 -7.17
CA ASN A 261 9.92 -5.35 -7.59
C ASN A 261 10.02 -5.59 -9.10
N VAL A 262 9.85 -4.52 -9.93
CA VAL A 262 10.08 -4.60 -11.39
C VAL A 262 11.52 -5.01 -11.70
N VAL A 263 12.49 -4.42 -11.03
CA VAL A 263 13.90 -4.70 -11.30
C VAL A 263 14.25 -6.13 -10.87
N THR A 264 13.87 -6.55 -9.67
CA THR A 264 14.19 -7.89 -9.15
C THR A 264 13.50 -9.00 -9.95
N GLY A 265 12.21 -8.84 -10.27
CA GLY A 265 11.43 -9.84 -11.01
C GLY A 265 11.57 -9.73 -12.52
N GLY A 266 11.51 -8.51 -13.05
CA GLY A 266 11.41 -8.24 -14.48
C GLY A 266 12.61 -8.65 -15.31
N ILE A 267 13.82 -8.66 -14.72
CA ILE A 267 15.03 -9.16 -15.41
C ILE A 267 14.86 -10.59 -15.86
N PHE A 268 14.13 -11.41 -15.14
CA PHE A 268 13.87 -12.80 -15.49
C PHE A 268 12.57 -12.96 -16.26
N THR A 269 11.50 -12.32 -15.79
CA THR A 269 10.16 -12.53 -16.33
C THR A 269 9.95 -11.85 -17.68
N ILE A 270 10.48 -10.64 -17.90
CA ILE A 270 10.35 -9.91 -19.18
C ILE A 270 11.00 -10.68 -20.33
N PRO A 271 12.29 -11.13 -20.28
CA PRO A 271 12.89 -11.93 -21.34
C PRO A 271 12.15 -13.25 -21.58
N LEU A 272 11.68 -13.92 -20.52
CA LEU A 272 10.87 -15.14 -20.66
C LEU A 272 9.52 -14.89 -21.35
N MET A 273 8.85 -13.79 -21.02
CA MET A 273 7.62 -13.38 -21.68
C MET A 273 7.85 -13.03 -23.16
N LYS A 274 8.94 -12.31 -23.48
CA LYS A 274 9.33 -12.02 -24.87
C LYS A 274 9.54 -13.31 -25.66
N LYS A 275 10.24 -14.27 -25.11
CA LYS A 275 10.47 -15.60 -25.72
C LYS A 275 9.18 -16.40 -25.88
N ALA A 276 8.22 -16.26 -24.95
CA ALA A 276 6.92 -16.89 -25.05
C ALA A 276 5.98 -16.25 -26.10
N GLY A 277 6.37 -15.09 -26.68
CA GLY A 277 5.63 -14.44 -27.75
C GLY A 277 4.76 -13.26 -27.34
N TYR A 278 4.94 -12.68 -26.14
CA TYR A 278 4.17 -11.50 -25.70
C TYR A 278 4.59 -10.19 -26.38
N GLY A 279 5.81 -10.11 -26.93
CA GLY A 279 6.41 -8.85 -27.37
C GLY A 279 6.87 -7.97 -26.18
N GLY A 280 7.84 -7.09 -26.45
CA GLY A 280 8.52 -6.34 -25.38
C GLY A 280 7.62 -5.38 -24.63
N VAL A 281 6.80 -4.59 -25.35
CA VAL A 281 5.84 -3.64 -24.75
C VAL A 281 4.87 -4.33 -23.79
N ARG A 282 4.27 -5.46 -24.21
CA ARG A 282 3.33 -6.22 -23.38
C ARG A 282 4.02 -6.88 -22.20
N ALA A 283 5.21 -7.42 -22.41
CA ALA A 283 6.00 -8.04 -21.35
C ALA A 283 6.34 -7.01 -20.26
N GLY A 284 6.85 -5.84 -20.65
CA GLY A 284 7.09 -4.72 -19.73
C GLY A 284 5.82 -4.25 -19.02
N ALA A 285 4.71 -4.12 -19.73
CA ALA A 285 3.44 -3.70 -19.18
C ALA A 285 2.86 -4.69 -18.17
N ILE A 286 2.97 -6.01 -18.42
CA ILE A 286 2.53 -7.06 -17.48
C ILE A 286 3.38 -7.00 -16.22
N GLU A 287 4.69 -6.88 -16.36
CA GLU A 287 5.59 -6.77 -15.22
C GLU A 287 5.29 -5.53 -14.38
N THR A 288 5.14 -4.37 -15.02
CA THR A 288 4.77 -3.13 -14.33
C THR A 288 3.46 -3.27 -13.56
N ALA A 289 2.40 -3.76 -14.22
CA ALA A 289 1.09 -3.93 -13.59
C ALA A 289 1.12 -4.95 -12.44
N SER A 290 1.98 -5.96 -12.52
CA SER A 290 2.17 -6.96 -11.46
C SER A 290 2.92 -6.39 -10.27
N SER A 291 4.02 -5.68 -10.53
CA SER A 291 4.90 -5.13 -9.51
C SER A 291 4.26 -3.97 -8.74
N VAL A 292 3.53 -3.10 -9.43
CA VAL A 292 2.76 -2.03 -8.78
C VAL A 292 1.66 -2.61 -7.89
N ASN A 293 0.99 -3.66 -8.34
CA ASN A 293 0.00 -4.36 -7.54
C ASN A 293 0.60 -5.02 -6.27
N GLY A 294 1.91 -5.29 -6.24
CA GLY A 294 2.63 -5.79 -5.06
C GLY A 294 2.51 -4.86 -3.85
N GLN A 295 2.40 -3.56 -4.07
CA GLN A 295 2.28 -2.57 -2.98
C GLN A 295 0.97 -2.67 -2.19
N ILE A 296 -0.07 -3.32 -2.72
CA ILE A 296 -1.32 -3.56 -1.98
C ILE A 296 -1.35 -4.89 -1.24
N MET A 297 -0.30 -5.71 -1.34
CA MET A 297 -0.29 -7.06 -0.80
C MET A 297 0.13 -7.08 0.68
N PRO A 298 -0.76 -7.43 1.64
CA PRO A 298 -0.38 -7.61 3.03
C PRO A 298 0.60 -8.78 3.21
N PRO A 299 1.45 -8.80 4.29
CA PRO A 299 1.41 -7.91 5.44
C PRO A 299 2.27 -6.64 5.34
N VAL A 300 3.23 -6.52 4.42
CA VAL A 300 4.13 -5.37 4.39
C VAL A 300 3.51 -4.20 3.62
N MET A 301 2.93 -4.46 2.45
CA MET A 301 2.33 -3.44 1.58
C MET A 301 3.33 -2.34 1.16
N GLY A 302 2.86 -1.30 0.47
CA GLY A 302 3.65 -0.11 0.21
C GLY A 302 3.83 0.76 1.46
N ALA A 303 4.91 1.54 1.50
CA ALA A 303 5.23 2.40 2.64
C ALA A 303 4.09 3.35 3.06
N ALA A 304 3.21 3.72 2.13
CA ALA A 304 2.02 4.53 2.39
C ALA A 304 1.01 3.86 3.34
N ALA A 305 0.97 2.52 3.40
CA ALA A 305 0.05 1.82 4.30
C ALA A 305 0.36 2.06 5.79
N PHE A 306 1.62 2.27 6.14
CA PHE A 306 2.00 2.61 7.51
C PHE A 306 1.52 4.00 7.94
N LEU A 307 1.40 4.92 6.99
CA LEU A 307 0.86 6.26 7.25
C LEU A 307 -0.63 6.20 7.62
N MET A 308 -1.36 5.17 7.16
CA MET A 308 -2.76 5.00 7.54
C MET A 308 -2.93 4.78 9.05
N ILE A 309 -1.93 4.25 9.77
CA ILE A 309 -1.97 4.09 11.22
C ILE A 309 -2.28 5.44 11.89
N GLU A 310 -1.57 6.48 11.49
CA GLU A 310 -1.70 7.80 12.06
C GLU A 310 -2.88 8.60 11.47
N TYR A 311 -3.05 8.55 10.15
CA TYR A 311 -4.11 9.32 9.48
C TYR A 311 -5.53 8.79 9.75
N VAL A 312 -5.67 7.47 9.89
CA VAL A 312 -6.97 6.83 10.18
C VAL A 312 -7.16 6.59 11.68
N GLY A 313 -6.05 6.49 12.43
CA GLY A 313 -6.07 6.24 13.87
C GLY A 313 -6.48 4.81 14.24
N ILE A 314 -6.08 3.81 13.43
CA ILE A 314 -6.36 2.38 13.67
C ILE A 314 -5.06 1.57 13.70
N PRO A 315 -5.04 0.44 14.41
CA PRO A 315 -3.89 -0.47 14.43
C PRO A 315 -3.53 -0.98 13.03
N TYR A 316 -2.26 -1.29 12.81
CA TYR A 316 -1.80 -1.82 11.52
C TYR A 316 -2.45 -3.15 11.14
N THR A 317 -2.77 -3.97 12.12
CA THR A 317 -3.51 -5.24 11.94
C THR A 317 -4.88 -5.04 11.30
N ASP A 318 -5.58 -3.96 11.67
CA ASP A 318 -6.87 -3.63 11.07
C ASP A 318 -6.69 -3.15 9.62
N ILE A 319 -5.63 -2.38 9.35
CA ILE A 319 -5.29 -1.97 7.97
C ILE A 319 -5.02 -3.19 7.10
N ILE A 320 -4.23 -4.16 7.59
CA ILE A 320 -3.99 -5.45 6.94
C ILE A 320 -5.32 -6.16 6.66
N ARG A 321 -6.18 -6.26 7.67
CA ARG A 321 -7.50 -6.90 7.55
C ARG A 321 -8.35 -6.26 6.46
N HIS A 322 -8.40 -4.94 6.40
CA HIS A 322 -9.13 -4.21 5.38
C HIS A 322 -8.52 -4.35 3.98
N ALA A 323 -7.21 -4.57 3.86
CA ALA A 323 -6.50 -4.68 2.59
C ALA A 323 -6.58 -6.09 1.94
N ILE A 324 -6.78 -7.17 2.72
CA ILE A 324 -6.66 -8.56 2.24
C ILE A 324 -7.61 -8.86 1.07
N LEU A 325 -8.91 -8.58 1.21
CA LEU A 325 -9.89 -8.92 0.18
C LEU A 325 -9.69 -8.11 -1.10
N PRO A 326 -9.55 -6.77 -1.05
CA PRO A 326 -9.25 -5.98 -2.24
C PRO A 326 -7.98 -6.42 -2.96
N ALA A 327 -6.90 -6.73 -2.22
CA ALA A 327 -5.67 -7.24 -2.80
C ALA A 327 -5.89 -8.58 -3.52
N ALA A 328 -6.56 -9.53 -2.87
CA ALA A 328 -6.86 -10.83 -3.46
C ALA A 328 -7.70 -10.70 -4.76
N ILE A 329 -8.75 -9.89 -4.75
CA ILE A 329 -9.60 -9.64 -5.92
C ILE A 329 -8.78 -9.01 -7.05
N SER A 330 -7.92 -8.03 -6.73
CA SER A 330 -7.05 -7.38 -7.71
C SER A 330 -6.09 -8.37 -8.38
N TYR A 331 -5.47 -9.27 -7.61
CA TYR A 331 -4.57 -10.29 -8.16
C TYR A 331 -5.31 -11.36 -8.98
N ILE A 332 -6.48 -11.80 -8.55
CA ILE A 332 -7.33 -12.72 -9.33
C ILE A 332 -7.67 -12.10 -10.68
N ALA A 333 -8.07 -10.83 -10.69
CA ALA A 333 -8.40 -10.12 -11.92
C ALA A 333 -7.16 -9.93 -12.83
N LEU A 334 -5.98 -9.61 -12.27
CA LEU A 334 -4.74 -9.52 -13.04
C LEU A 334 -4.34 -10.86 -13.65
N PHE A 335 -4.41 -11.92 -12.87
CA PHE A 335 -4.13 -13.27 -13.35
C PHE A 335 -5.05 -13.65 -14.51
N TYR A 336 -6.31 -13.24 -14.46
CA TYR A 336 -7.27 -13.44 -15.54
C TYR A 336 -6.92 -12.59 -16.77
N ILE A 337 -6.54 -11.31 -16.61
CA ILE A 337 -6.11 -10.44 -17.70
C ILE A 337 -4.93 -11.05 -18.48
N VAL A 338 -3.90 -11.50 -17.78
CA VAL A 338 -2.73 -12.12 -18.46
C VAL A 338 -3.10 -13.45 -19.11
N HIS A 339 -4.10 -14.15 -18.59
CA HIS A 339 -4.65 -15.35 -19.24
C HIS A 339 -5.39 -14.99 -20.54
N LEU A 340 -6.24 -13.95 -20.52
CA LEU A 340 -6.94 -13.48 -21.72
C LEU A 340 -5.94 -12.97 -22.78
N GLU A 341 -4.88 -12.26 -22.36
CA GLU A 341 -3.84 -11.81 -23.28
C GLU A 341 -3.12 -13.02 -23.94
N ALA A 342 -2.82 -14.06 -23.17
CA ALA A 342 -2.24 -15.30 -23.70
C ALA A 342 -3.19 -16.01 -24.70
N LEU A 343 -4.50 -15.99 -24.45
CA LEU A 343 -5.50 -16.51 -25.38
C LEU A 343 -5.55 -15.68 -26.66
N LYS A 344 -5.60 -14.35 -26.54
CA LYS A 344 -5.67 -13.40 -27.63
C LYS A 344 -4.46 -13.47 -28.56
N LEU A 345 -3.27 -13.72 -27.99
CA LEU A 345 -2.02 -13.87 -28.74
C LEU A 345 -1.78 -15.31 -29.24
N GLY A 346 -2.64 -16.26 -28.91
CA GLY A 346 -2.47 -17.66 -29.30
C GLY A 346 -1.28 -18.36 -28.63
N ILE A 347 -0.78 -17.80 -27.50
CA ILE A 347 0.40 -18.34 -26.82
C ILE A 347 0.10 -19.75 -26.31
N GLN A 348 1.00 -20.68 -26.60
CA GLN A 348 0.94 -22.06 -26.15
C GLN A 348 1.69 -22.25 -24.82
N PRO A 349 1.42 -23.32 -24.07
CA PRO A 349 2.24 -23.71 -22.94
C PRO A 349 3.68 -23.91 -23.36
N MET A 350 4.63 -23.26 -22.68
CA MET A 350 6.07 -23.37 -23.04
C MET A 350 6.66 -24.77 -22.80
N MET A 351 6.03 -25.54 -21.91
CA MET A 351 6.55 -26.85 -21.51
C MET A 351 5.40 -27.84 -21.34
N ALA A 352 5.48 -28.95 -22.05
CA ALA A 352 4.64 -30.10 -21.80
C ALA A 352 5.10 -30.76 -20.49
N SER A 353 4.25 -30.88 -19.52
CA SER A 353 4.60 -31.45 -18.22
C SER A 353 3.66 -32.59 -17.88
N GLY A 354 4.18 -33.80 -18.08
CA GLY A 354 3.57 -35.03 -17.56
C GLY A 354 2.15 -35.33 -18.08
N PRO A 355 1.54 -36.40 -17.61
CA PRO A 355 0.20 -36.80 -18.04
C PRO A 355 -0.85 -35.70 -17.71
N ALA A 356 -1.75 -35.47 -18.66
CA ALA A 356 -2.80 -34.46 -18.51
C ALA A 356 -3.70 -34.80 -17.29
N ARG A 357 -3.60 -33.96 -16.25
CA ARG A 357 -4.48 -34.07 -15.08
C ARG A 357 -5.91 -33.70 -15.45
N THR A 358 -6.86 -34.46 -14.96
CA THR A 358 -8.29 -34.13 -15.12
C THR A 358 -8.63 -32.82 -14.43
N PRO A 359 -9.69 -32.09 -14.85
CA PRO A 359 -10.14 -30.88 -14.17
C PRO A 359 -10.39 -31.10 -12.67
N LEU A 360 -10.93 -32.25 -12.29
CA LEU A 360 -11.17 -32.61 -10.89
C LEU A 360 -9.86 -32.80 -10.10
N GLN A 361 -8.84 -33.42 -10.69
CA GLN A 361 -7.52 -33.56 -10.07
C GLN A 361 -6.81 -32.21 -9.90
N LYS A 362 -7.02 -31.28 -10.83
CA LYS A 362 -6.51 -29.91 -10.70
C LYS A 362 -7.21 -29.17 -9.55
N LEU A 363 -8.53 -29.25 -9.50
CA LEU A 363 -9.33 -28.63 -8.43
C LEU A 363 -8.99 -29.22 -7.06
N ALA A 364 -8.87 -30.55 -6.98
CA ALA A 364 -8.45 -31.23 -5.75
C ALA A 364 -7.04 -30.83 -5.32
N GLY A 365 -6.10 -30.66 -6.27
CA GLY A 365 -4.74 -30.19 -5.98
C GLY A 365 -4.70 -28.76 -5.43
N TRP A 366 -5.50 -27.86 -5.99
CA TRP A 366 -5.66 -26.51 -5.47
C TRP A 366 -6.36 -26.50 -4.10
N GLY A 367 -7.44 -27.29 -3.96
CA GLY A 367 -8.14 -27.44 -2.69
C GLY A 367 -7.22 -27.96 -1.59
N MET A 368 -6.44 -29.01 -1.85
CA MET A 368 -5.45 -29.52 -0.89
C MET A 368 -4.35 -28.50 -0.56
N GLY A 369 -3.91 -27.72 -1.54
CA GLY A 369 -2.91 -26.65 -1.30
C GLY A 369 -3.45 -25.59 -0.35
N ILE A 370 -4.62 -25.05 -0.63
CA ILE A 370 -5.26 -24.02 0.19
C ILE A 370 -5.60 -24.57 1.59
N SER A 371 -6.29 -25.73 1.64
CA SER A 371 -6.64 -26.36 2.92
C SER A 371 -5.41 -26.73 3.74
N GLY A 372 -4.36 -27.23 3.08
CA GLY A 372 -3.09 -27.54 3.75
C GLY A 372 -2.44 -26.30 4.37
N THR A 373 -2.45 -25.17 3.65
CA THR A 373 -1.93 -23.88 4.17
C THR A 373 -2.75 -23.41 5.36
N LEU A 374 -4.08 -23.45 5.28
CA LEU A 374 -4.97 -23.05 6.38
C LEU A 374 -4.80 -23.95 7.61
N VAL A 375 -4.65 -25.27 7.40
CA VAL A 375 -4.39 -26.22 8.50
C VAL A 375 -3.05 -25.94 9.16
N VAL A 376 -1.98 -25.65 8.40
CA VAL A 376 -0.67 -25.30 8.95
C VAL A 376 -0.75 -23.99 9.73
N MET A 377 -1.40 -22.97 9.19
CA MET A 377 -1.59 -21.69 9.90
C MET A 377 -2.40 -21.88 11.19
N GLY A 378 -3.50 -22.62 11.13
CA GLY A 378 -4.31 -22.94 12.29
C GLY A 378 -3.52 -23.75 13.34
N ALA A 379 -2.76 -24.74 12.90
CA ALA A 379 -1.92 -25.54 13.79
C ALA A 379 -0.85 -24.69 14.50
N VAL A 380 -0.18 -23.80 13.75
CA VAL A 380 0.81 -22.86 14.35
C VAL A 380 0.14 -21.97 15.38
N TYR A 381 -1.03 -21.41 15.06
CA TYR A 381 -1.79 -20.56 15.97
C TYR A 381 -2.21 -21.31 17.24
N TYR A 382 -2.92 -22.44 17.13
CA TYR A 382 -3.44 -23.18 18.27
C TYR A 382 -2.34 -23.87 19.11
N ILE A 383 -1.26 -24.34 18.48
CA ILE A 383 -0.12 -24.89 19.21
C ILE A 383 0.60 -23.77 19.98
N GLY A 384 0.83 -22.63 19.34
CA GLY A 384 1.51 -21.50 19.97
C GLY A 384 0.71 -20.94 21.15
N THR A 385 -0.57 -20.63 20.95
CA THR A 385 -1.46 -20.14 22.02
C THR A 385 -1.67 -21.19 23.13
N GLY A 386 -1.74 -22.48 22.77
CA GLY A 386 -1.79 -23.57 23.73
C GLY A 386 -0.53 -23.66 24.60
N ILE A 387 0.66 -23.49 24.03
CA ILE A 387 1.92 -23.42 24.76
C ILE A 387 1.93 -22.23 25.71
N GLN A 388 1.47 -21.06 25.26
CA GLN A 388 1.37 -19.86 26.11
C GLN A 388 0.44 -20.10 27.31
N ALA A 389 -0.72 -20.73 27.08
CA ALA A 389 -1.68 -21.01 28.13
C ALA A 389 -1.16 -22.03 29.17
N VAL A 390 -0.35 -23.03 28.76
CA VAL A 390 0.10 -24.09 29.62
C VAL A 390 1.43 -23.78 30.30
N ALA A 391 2.38 -23.18 29.56
CA ALA A 391 3.76 -22.98 30.03
C ALA A 391 3.99 -21.65 30.76
N GLY A 392 3.04 -20.71 30.74
CA GLY A 392 3.12 -19.40 31.39
C GLY A 392 4.42 -18.66 31.07
N ALA A 393 5.20 -18.27 32.08
CA ALA A 393 6.47 -17.56 31.90
C ALA A 393 7.56 -18.33 31.10
N ALA A 394 7.47 -19.69 31.06
CA ALA A 394 8.39 -20.48 30.27
C ALA A 394 8.01 -20.60 28.80
N ALA A 395 6.82 -20.13 28.40
CA ALA A 395 6.28 -20.24 27.02
C ALA A 395 7.22 -19.62 25.99
N THR A 396 7.73 -18.42 26.24
CA THR A 396 8.63 -17.71 25.32
C THR A 396 9.90 -18.52 25.02
N TRP A 397 10.51 -19.10 26.04
CA TRP A 397 11.71 -19.92 25.86
C TRP A 397 11.43 -21.22 25.12
N LEU A 398 10.26 -21.82 25.37
CA LEU A 398 9.82 -23.02 24.67
C LEU A 398 9.50 -22.73 23.20
N LEU A 399 8.80 -21.64 22.91
CA LEU A 399 8.53 -21.21 21.52
C LEU A 399 9.82 -20.90 20.77
N LEU A 400 10.78 -20.22 21.40
CA LEU A 400 12.10 -19.97 20.81
C LEU A 400 12.87 -21.26 20.53
N ALA A 401 12.82 -22.23 21.44
CA ALA A 401 13.45 -23.53 21.23
C ALA A 401 12.80 -24.32 20.08
N ILE A 402 11.47 -24.30 19.98
CA ILE A 402 10.72 -24.90 18.87
C ILE A 402 11.08 -24.20 17.54
N LEU A 403 11.13 -22.89 17.54
CA LEU A 403 11.50 -22.10 16.35
C LEU A 403 12.93 -22.42 15.90
N ALA A 404 13.88 -22.50 16.85
CA ALA A 404 15.25 -22.88 16.55
C ALA A 404 15.36 -24.31 15.99
N ALA A 405 14.63 -25.25 16.58
CA ALA A 405 14.55 -26.62 16.09
C ALA A 405 13.93 -26.69 14.67
N LEU A 406 12.85 -25.94 14.44
CA LEU A 406 12.22 -25.82 13.13
C LEU A 406 13.19 -25.22 12.10
N TYR A 407 13.91 -24.17 12.45
CA TYR A 407 14.92 -23.55 11.61
C TYR A 407 16.01 -24.53 11.21
N LEU A 408 16.61 -25.22 12.18
CA LEU A 408 17.63 -26.24 11.90
C LEU A 408 17.09 -27.39 11.06
N TRP A 409 15.87 -27.82 11.30
CA TRP A 409 15.22 -28.87 10.52
C TRP A 409 14.99 -28.43 9.05
N LEU A 410 14.51 -27.21 8.84
CA LEU A 410 14.31 -26.65 7.50
C LEU A 410 15.64 -26.48 6.75
N LEU A 411 16.70 -26.00 7.42
CA LEU A 411 18.05 -25.92 6.83
C LEU A 411 18.61 -27.31 6.48
N ARG A 412 18.36 -28.33 7.31
CA ARG A 412 18.75 -29.71 7.00
C ARG A 412 18.01 -30.24 5.76
N ILE A 413 16.73 -29.88 5.58
CA ILE A 413 15.99 -30.23 4.37
C ILE A 413 16.60 -29.48 3.17
N ALA A 414 16.82 -28.18 3.28
CA ALA A 414 17.42 -27.37 2.23
C ALA A 414 18.80 -27.90 1.81
N ALA A 415 19.62 -28.33 2.76
CA ALA A 415 20.94 -28.90 2.50
C ALA A 415 20.91 -30.17 1.62
N ARG A 416 19.81 -30.90 1.57
CA ARG A 416 19.63 -32.09 0.71
C ARG A 416 19.29 -31.74 -0.74
N HIS A 417 18.96 -30.51 -1.03
CA HIS A 417 18.65 -30.03 -2.36
C HIS A 417 19.80 -29.17 -2.91
N PRO A 418 20.00 -29.12 -4.22
CA PRO A 418 20.98 -28.22 -4.82
C PRO A 418 20.60 -26.77 -4.56
N ASP A 419 21.59 -25.88 -4.57
CA ASP A 419 21.35 -24.44 -4.48
C ASP A 419 20.49 -23.99 -5.66
N LEU A 420 19.58 -23.07 -5.39
CA LEU A 420 18.72 -22.51 -6.43
C LEU A 420 19.60 -21.69 -7.40
N PRO A 421 19.49 -21.92 -8.71
CA PRO A 421 20.24 -21.16 -9.68
C PRO A 421 19.92 -19.68 -9.53
N GLN A 422 20.96 -18.85 -9.51
CA GLN A 422 20.80 -17.39 -9.47
C GLN A 422 20.31 -16.87 -10.81
N ASP A 423 20.74 -17.52 -11.90
CA ASP A 423 20.34 -17.18 -13.27
C ASP A 423 19.49 -18.31 -13.88
N ILE A 424 18.37 -17.93 -14.46
CA ILE A 424 17.60 -18.84 -15.31
C ILE A 424 18.18 -18.76 -16.70
N ASP A 425 18.61 -19.92 -17.27
CA ASP A 425 18.98 -19.96 -18.68
C ASP A 425 17.76 -19.60 -19.55
N ILE A 426 17.72 -18.34 -19.98
CA ILE A 426 16.64 -17.82 -20.82
C ILE A 426 16.59 -18.59 -22.15
N ASN A 427 17.73 -19.14 -22.65
CA ASN A 427 17.79 -19.84 -23.92
C ASN A 427 17.19 -21.24 -23.83
N HIS A 428 17.35 -21.90 -22.69
CA HIS A 428 16.83 -23.24 -22.47
C HIS A 428 16.11 -23.28 -21.09
N PRO A 429 14.95 -22.62 -20.94
CA PRO A 429 14.29 -22.56 -19.67
C PRO A 429 13.78 -23.92 -19.23
N VAL A 430 14.47 -24.51 -18.25
CA VAL A 430 14.09 -25.78 -17.65
C VAL A 430 13.20 -25.46 -16.45
N ARG A 431 11.99 -26.03 -16.45
CA ARG A 431 11.08 -25.88 -15.32
C ARG A 431 11.65 -26.60 -14.10
N PRO A 432 11.89 -25.91 -12.97
CA PRO A 432 12.28 -26.59 -11.73
C PRO A 432 11.19 -27.55 -11.25
N GLN A 433 11.59 -28.60 -10.58
CA GLN A 433 10.63 -29.53 -9.97
C GLN A 433 9.95 -28.84 -8.77
N PRO A 434 8.60 -28.79 -8.68
CA PRO A 434 7.92 -27.99 -7.66
C PRO A 434 8.33 -28.31 -6.22
N TRP A 435 8.26 -29.58 -5.81
CA TRP A 435 8.54 -29.98 -4.44
C TRP A 435 10.00 -29.78 -3.99
N PRO A 436 11.02 -30.18 -4.76
CA PRO A 436 12.40 -29.88 -4.42
C PRO A 436 12.66 -28.38 -4.29
N THR A 437 12.12 -27.57 -5.21
CA THR A 437 12.29 -26.11 -5.19
C THR A 437 11.64 -25.49 -3.95
N VAL A 438 10.40 -25.85 -3.62
CA VAL A 438 9.72 -25.37 -2.40
C VAL A 438 10.53 -25.72 -1.15
N ARG A 439 10.99 -26.97 -1.04
CA ARG A 439 11.74 -27.44 0.15
C ARG A 439 13.14 -26.83 0.28
N ALA A 440 13.73 -26.36 -0.82
CA ALA A 440 15.05 -25.77 -0.80
C ALA A 440 15.14 -24.41 -0.06
N GLY A 441 14.02 -23.71 0.13
CA GLY A 441 14.03 -22.35 0.69
C GLY A 441 12.92 -22.04 1.68
N LEU A 442 12.21 -23.02 2.25
CA LEU A 442 11.13 -22.79 3.23
C LEU A 442 11.59 -21.96 4.44
N TYR A 443 12.86 -22.03 4.81
CA TYR A 443 13.42 -21.25 5.91
C TYR A 443 13.37 -19.73 5.70
N PHE A 444 13.28 -19.25 4.46
CA PHE A 444 13.09 -17.83 4.15
C PHE A 444 11.74 -17.27 4.64
N LEU A 445 10.77 -18.14 4.92
CA LEU A 445 9.47 -17.73 5.45
C LEU A 445 9.47 -17.49 6.97
N ILE A 446 10.52 -17.90 7.68
CA ILE A 446 10.58 -17.76 9.15
C ILE A 446 10.48 -16.31 9.61
N PRO A 447 11.27 -15.35 9.09
CA PRO A 447 11.14 -13.96 9.52
C PRO A 447 9.75 -13.36 9.25
N ILE A 448 9.13 -13.73 8.13
CA ILE A 448 7.76 -13.31 7.80
C ILE A 448 6.76 -13.96 8.79
N GLY A 449 6.96 -15.23 9.12
CA GLY A 449 6.15 -15.92 10.14
C GLY A 449 6.25 -15.27 11.51
N ILE A 450 7.45 -14.85 11.92
CA ILE A 450 7.68 -14.10 13.17
C ILE A 450 6.96 -12.75 13.13
N LEU A 451 7.07 -12.02 12.00
CA LEU A 451 6.36 -10.75 11.82
C LEU A 451 4.86 -10.92 12.04
N VAL A 452 4.26 -11.89 11.34
CA VAL A 452 2.82 -12.16 11.43
C VAL A 452 2.42 -12.60 12.83
N TRP A 453 3.23 -13.44 13.48
CA TRP A 453 2.99 -13.89 14.86
C TRP A 453 2.99 -12.71 15.83
N CYS A 454 4.02 -11.89 15.81
CA CYS A 454 4.15 -10.72 16.68
C CYS A 454 3.01 -9.71 16.47
N LEU A 455 2.55 -9.53 15.23
CA LEU A 455 1.45 -8.62 14.91
C LEU A 455 0.08 -9.18 15.34
N SER A 456 -0.18 -10.48 15.10
CA SER A 456 -1.54 -11.04 15.17
C SER A 456 -1.82 -11.84 16.45
N VAL A 457 -0.80 -12.34 17.14
CA VAL A 457 -0.93 -13.17 18.35
C VAL A 457 -0.44 -12.43 19.58
N GLU A 458 0.74 -11.83 19.48
CA GLU A 458 1.32 -11.04 20.57
C GLU A 458 0.80 -9.59 20.59
N GLU A 459 0.06 -9.20 19.54
CA GLU A 459 -0.53 -7.86 19.39
C GLU A 459 0.47 -6.71 19.60
N LEU A 460 1.74 -6.95 19.26
CA LEU A 460 2.80 -5.95 19.38
C LEU A 460 2.61 -4.84 18.33
N SER A 461 3.18 -3.66 18.62
CA SER A 461 3.21 -2.57 17.65
C SER A 461 3.89 -3.01 16.35
N ALA A 462 3.51 -2.40 15.22
CA ALA A 462 4.09 -2.73 13.92
C ALA A 462 5.62 -2.58 13.90
N GLY A 463 6.15 -1.52 14.54
CA GLY A 463 7.61 -1.28 14.64
C GLY A 463 8.33 -2.36 15.41
N LEU A 464 7.81 -2.76 16.58
CA LEU A 464 8.42 -3.79 17.41
C LEU A 464 8.32 -5.18 16.76
N SER A 465 7.21 -5.48 16.08
CA SER A 465 7.03 -6.72 15.31
C SER A 465 8.05 -6.83 14.16
N ALA A 466 8.24 -5.73 13.43
CA ALA A 466 9.24 -5.65 12.38
C ALA A 466 10.67 -5.73 12.92
N PHE A 467 10.94 -5.15 14.10
CA PHE A 467 12.23 -5.30 14.78
C PHE A 467 12.56 -6.77 15.05
N TRP A 468 11.65 -7.54 15.65
CA TRP A 468 11.90 -8.96 15.92
C TRP A 468 12.07 -9.78 14.65
N ALA A 469 11.30 -9.48 13.61
CA ALA A 469 11.46 -10.09 12.30
C ALA A 469 12.83 -9.75 11.67
N ALA A 470 13.29 -8.49 11.79
CA ALA A 470 14.58 -8.03 11.29
C ALA A 470 15.74 -8.67 12.06
N MET A 471 15.62 -8.83 13.37
CA MET A 471 16.63 -9.54 14.20
C MET A 471 16.72 -11.01 13.83
N ALA A 472 15.57 -11.68 13.63
CA ALA A 472 15.55 -13.06 13.14
C ALA A 472 16.16 -13.17 11.75
N MET A 473 15.92 -12.18 10.88
CA MET A 473 16.52 -12.13 9.55
C MET A 473 18.04 -11.95 9.60
N LEU A 474 18.55 -11.04 10.41
CA LEU A 474 19.99 -10.87 10.64
C LEU A 474 20.63 -12.17 11.14
N PHE A 475 20.01 -12.81 12.11
CA PHE A 475 20.48 -14.11 12.62
C PHE A 475 20.51 -15.16 11.50
N GLN A 476 19.46 -15.21 10.68
CA GLN A 476 19.36 -16.12 9.54
C GLN A 476 20.44 -15.83 8.50
N MET A 477 20.67 -14.58 8.10
CA MET A 477 21.68 -14.20 7.10
C MET A 477 23.08 -14.66 7.50
N VAL A 478 23.42 -14.51 8.78
CA VAL A 478 24.73 -14.92 9.31
C VAL A 478 24.86 -16.45 9.38
N THR A 479 23.77 -17.16 9.75
CA THR A 479 23.86 -18.58 10.13
C THR A 479 23.43 -19.56 9.03
N GLN A 480 22.57 -19.14 8.06
CA GLN A 480 22.00 -20.06 7.06
C GLN A 480 23.09 -20.75 6.22
N ARG A 481 24.04 -19.98 5.66
CA ARG A 481 25.09 -20.53 4.78
C ARG A 481 26.05 -21.46 5.50
N PRO A 482 26.63 -21.09 6.67
CA PRO A 482 27.51 -21.99 7.42
C PRO A 482 26.81 -23.25 7.91
N LEU A 483 25.55 -23.17 8.34
CA LEU A 483 24.78 -24.34 8.76
C LEU A 483 24.46 -25.28 7.59
N ILE A 484 24.08 -24.76 6.41
CA ILE A 484 23.89 -25.55 5.21
C ILE A 484 25.23 -26.21 4.80
N ALA A 485 26.36 -25.48 4.81
CA ALA A 485 27.67 -26.02 4.53
C ALA A 485 28.04 -27.15 5.52
N TRP A 486 27.76 -26.95 6.80
CA TRP A 486 27.99 -27.98 7.84
C TRP A 486 27.15 -29.24 7.59
N PHE A 487 25.87 -29.12 7.27
CA PHE A 487 25.01 -30.26 6.91
C PHE A 487 25.48 -30.98 5.64
N ARG A 488 26.09 -30.26 4.71
CA ARG A 488 26.68 -30.80 3.49
C ARG A 488 28.11 -31.29 3.67
N LYS A 489 28.68 -31.20 4.88
CA LYS A 489 30.08 -31.54 5.21
C LYS A 489 31.11 -30.74 4.38
N GLN A 490 30.80 -29.49 4.08
CA GLN A 490 31.63 -28.51 3.40
C GLN A 490 32.34 -27.57 4.40
N PRO A 491 33.48 -26.93 4.06
CA PRO A 491 34.13 -25.99 4.99
C PRO A 491 33.25 -24.78 5.26
N ALA A 492 32.97 -24.53 6.54
CA ALA A 492 32.05 -23.46 7.00
C ALA A 492 32.71 -22.06 7.00
N GLY A 493 34.03 -21.95 6.99
CA GLY A 493 34.75 -20.67 7.12
C GLY A 493 34.43 -19.65 6.02
N PRO A 494 34.46 -19.98 4.74
CA PRO A 494 34.06 -19.09 3.66
C PRO A 494 32.59 -18.70 3.73
N ALA A 495 31.72 -19.64 4.14
CA ALA A 495 30.28 -19.41 4.31
C ALA A 495 29.95 -18.41 5.44
N TRP A 496 30.70 -18.42 6.56
CA TRP A 496 30.61 -17.43 7.62
C TRP A 496 30.97 -16.03 7.12
N ARG A 497 32.09 -15.91 6.40
CA ARG A 497 32.49 -14.60 5.85
C ARG A 497 31.45 -14.04 4.88
N GLN A 498 30.88 -14.90 4.07
CA GLN A 498 29.82 -14.48 3.14
C GLN A 498 28.54 -14.10 3.87
N GLY A 499 28.11 -14.86 4.89
CA GLY A 499 26.94 -14.53 5.69
C GLY A 499 27.06 -13.16 6.37
N TRP A 500 28.23 -12.84 6.94
CA TRP A 500 28.49 -11.51 7.49
C TRP A 500 28.48 -10.41 6.43
N ARG A 501 29.06 -10.66 5.26
CA ARG A 501 29.01 -9.68 4.15
C ARG A 501 27.58 -9.43 3.68
N ASP A 502 26.79 -10.49 3.57
CA ASP A 502 25.39 -10.39 3.18
C ASP A 502 24.59 -9.59 4.24
N ALA A 503 24.81 -9.83 5.54
CA ALA A 503 24.15 -9.12 6.63
C ALA A 503 24.51 -7.62 6.64
N VAL A 504 25.80 -7.29 6.57
CA VAL A 504 26.26 -5.89 6.51
C VAL A 504 25.75 -5.21 5.25
N GLY A 505 25.82 -5.91 4.11
CA GLY A 505 25.29 -5.41 2.83
C GLY A 505 23.79 -5.17 2.87
N GLY A 506 23.01 -6.03 3.53
CA GLY A 506 21.56 -5.86 3.71
C GLY A 506 21.21 -4.64 4.56
N LEU A 507 21.98 -4.41 5.64
CA LEU A 507 21.81 -3.21 6.48
C LEU A 507 22.15 -1.93 5.71
N GLU A 508 23.25 -1.94 4.95
CA GLU A 508 23.66 -0.80 4.11
C GLU A 508 22.61 -0.50 3.03
N GLU A 509 22.16 -1.52 2.32
CA GLU A 509 21.20 -1.40 1.23
C GLU A 509 19.83 -0.93 1.72
N GLY A 510 19.35 -1.42 2.87
CA GLY A 510 18.12 -0.98 3.50
C GLY A 510 18.13 0.50 3.83
N ALA A 511 19.21 1.01 4.43
CA ALA A 511 19.36 2.43 4.71
C ALA A 511 19.44 3.27 3.42
N ARG A 512 20.13 2.81 2.39
CA ARG A 512 20.21 3.50 1.09
C ARG A 512 18.84 3.62 0.43
N ASN A 513 18.04 2.54 0.45
CA ASN A 513 16.67 2.56 -0.08
C ASN A 513 15.77 3.51 0.71
N MET A 514 16.11 3.78 1.96
CA MET A 514 15.35 4.69 2.82
C MET A 514 15.65 6.17 2.59
N ILE A 515 16.80 6.52 1.98
CA ILE A 515 17.20 7.94 1.78
C ILE A 515 16.11 8.72 1.04
N GLY A 516 15.68 8.22 -0.12
CA GLY A 516 14.63 8.86 -0.92
C GLY A 516 13.29 8.95 -0.20
N ILE A 517 12.91 7.90 0.53
CA ILE A 517 11.64 7.84 1.27
C ILE A 517 11.63 8.86 2.42
N ALA A 518 12.70 8.95 3.21
CA ALA A 518 12.80 9.90 4.31
C ALA A 518 12.76 11.35 3.81
N ILE A 519 13.47 11.66 2.72
CA ILE A 519 13.44 12.98 2.07
C ILE A 519 12.03 13.29 1.56
N ALA A 520 11.37 12.30 0.95
CA ALA A 520 9.97 12.43 0.49
C ALA A 520 9.03 12.76 1.65
N CYS A 521 9.16 12.05 2.78
CA CYS A 521 8.35 12.29 3.98
C CYS A 521 8.58 13.70 4.56
N GLY A 522 9.84 14.15 4.62
CA GLY A 522 10.15 15.52 5.06
C GLY A 522 9.56 16.59 4.16
N THR A 523 9.68 16.41 2.83
CA THR A 523 9.10 17.37 1.86
C THR A 523 7.58 17.31 1.83
N ALA A 524 6.98 16.13 2.01
CA ALA A 524 5.54 15.99 2.16
C ALA A 524 5.05 16.66 3.45
N GLY A 525 5.81 16.55 4.55
CA GLY A 525 5.54 17.27 5.79
C GLY A 525 5.54 18.79 5.61
N LEU A 526 6.44 19.34 4.80
CA LEU A 526 6.41 20.75 4.41
C LEU A 526 5.10 21.14 3.71
N ILE A 527 4.61 20.30 2.79
CA ILE A 527 3.36 20.56 2.07
C ILE A 527 2.18 20.51 3.05
N VAL A 528 2.13 19.49 3.91
CA VAL A 528 1.11 19.34 4.95
C VAL A 528 1.12 20.55 5.89
N GLY A 529 2.32 20.98 6.33
CA GLY A 529 2.48 22.18 7.16
C GLY A 529 1.95 23.45 6.48
N ALA A 530 2.10 23.57 5.16
CA ALA A 530 1.51 24.71 4.44
C ALA A 530 -0.02 24.63 4.41
N ILE A 531 -0.59 23.44 4.25
CA ILE A 531 -2.04 23.20 4.26
C ILE A 531 -2.64 23.55 5.62
N THR A 532 -2.01 23.09 6.70
CA THR A 532 -2.47 23.38 8.07
C THR A 532 -2.32 24.84 8.45
N LEU A 533 -1.18 25.47 8.09
CA LEU A 533 -0.91 26.87 8.37
C LEU A 533 -1.92 27.82 7.68
N THR A 534 -2.35 27.47 6.48
CA THR A 534 -3.23 28.31 5.64
C THR A 534 -4.71 27.96 5.73
N GLY A 535 -5.05 26.80 6.32
CA GLY A 535 -6.42 26.30 6.34
C GLY A 535 -6.94 25.86 4.96
N LEU A 536 -6.03 25.53 4.02
CA LEU A 536 -6.41 25.15 2.64
C LEU A 536 -7.38 23.95 2.58
N GLY A 537 -7.30 23.04 3.53
CA GLY A 537 -8.18 21.86 3.57
C GLY A 537 -9.67 22.22 3.56
N LEU A 538 -10.07 23.22 4.34
CA LEU A 538 -11.47 23.70 4.40
C LEU A 538 -11.90 24.29 3.04
N ARG A 539 -11.03 25.07 2.40
CA ARG A 539 -11.32 25.69 1.09
C ARG A 539 -11.41 24.67 -0.04
N MET A 540 -10.66 23.57 0.08
CA MET A 540 -10.74 22.47 -0.88
C MET A 540 -12.11 21.78 -0.86
N THR A 541 -12.79 21.74 0.28
CA THR A 541 -14.15 21.19 0.37
C THR A 541 -15.11 21.99 -0.51
N ALA A 542 -15.15 23.32 -0.36
CA ALA A 542 -16.00 24.18 -1.17
C ALA A 542 -15.64 24.10 -2.68
N PHE A 543 -14.35 24.03 -3.02
CA PHE A 543 -13.92 23.88 -4.40
C PHE A 543 -14.36 22.54 -5.03
N VAL A 544 -14.19 21.46 -4.30
CA VAL A 544 -14.57 20.11 -4.76
C VAL A 544 -16.08 19.98 -4.86
N GLU A 545 -16.83 20.58 -3.95
CA GLU A 545 -18.28 20.64 -4.00
C GLU A 545 -18.78 21.35 -5.26
N LEU A 546 -18.19 22.51 -5.57
CA LEU A 546 -18.48 23.27 -6.81
C LEU A 546 -18.23 22.43 -8.05
N VAL A 547 -17.07 21.75 -8.14
CA VAL A 547 -16.71 20.94 -9.32
C VAL A 547 -17.56 19.67 -9.43
N SER A 548 -17.89 19.05 -8.33
CA SER A 548 -18.68 17.82 -8.28
C SER A 548 -20.19 18.04 -8.34
N MET A 549 -20.65 19.31 -8.26
CA MET A 549 -22.07 19.67 -8.22
C MET A 549 -22.87 18.87 -7.18
N GLY A 550 -22.27 18.56 -6.05
CA GLY A 550 -22.84 17.73 -4.99
C GLY A 550 -23.00 16.25 -5.34
N ASN A 551 -22.45 15.76 -6.47
CA ASN A 551 -22.55 14.36 -6.82
C ASN A 551 -21.36 13.56 -6.31
N VAL A 552 -21.61 12.58 -5.42
CA VAL A 552 -20.57 11.76 -4.79
C VAL A 552 -19.71 10.99 -5.81
N LEU A 553 -20.31 10.47 -6.87
CA LEU A 553 -19.56 9.75 -7.90
C LEU A 553 -18.62 10.68 -8.65
N LEU A 554 -19.09 11.89 -9.02
CA LEU A 554 -18.23 12.89 -9.68
C LEU A 554 -17.10 13.36 -8.74
N MET A 555 -17.38 13.55 -7.46
CA MET A 555 -16.37 13.86 -6.44
C MET A 555 -15.29 12.78 -6.37
N LEU A 556 -15.68 11.52 -6.32
CA LEU A 556 -14.72 10.39 -6.29
C LEU A 556 -13.91 10.31 -7.59
N ILE A 557 -14.54 10.53 -8.75
CA ILE A 557 -13.85 10.59 -10.04
C ILE A 557 -12.86 11.77 -10.07
N PHE A 558 -13.27 12.92 -9.60
CA PHE A 558 -12.39 14.09 -9.48
C PHE A 558 -11.19 13.78 -8.58
N THR A 559 -11.43 13.21 -7.40
CA THR A 559 -10.38 12.78 -6.46
C THR A 559 -9.41 11.80 -7.13
N ALA A 560 -9.93 10.80 -7.84
CA ALA A 560 -9.12 9.82 -8.57
C ALA A 560 -8.22 10.49 -9.62
N VAL A 561 -8.77 11.41 -10.41
CA VAL A 561 -8.03 12.16 -11.43
C VAL A 561 -6.95 13.03 -10.80
N VAL A 562 -7.27 13.73 -9.73
CA VAL A 562 -6.30 14.56 -8.99
C VAL A 562 -5.18 13.70 -8.41
N CYS A 563 -5.50 12.53 -7.82
CA CYS A 563 -4.49 11.57 -7.34
C CYS A 563 -3.53 11.13 -8.46
N LEU A 564 -4.07 10.83 -9.64
CA LEU A 564 -3.25 10.42 -10.79
C LEU A 564 -2.36 11.57 -11.28
N ILE A 565 -2.91 12.77 -11.41
CA ILE A 565 -2.16 13.94 -11.91
C ILE A 565 -1.05 14.34 -10.94
N LEU A 566 -1.36 14.47 -9.65
CA LEU A 566 -0.38 14.86 -8.65
C LEU A 566 0.65 13.75 -8.41
N GLY A 567 0.26 12.49 -8.59
CA GLY A 567 1.19 11.36 -8.48
C GLY A 567 2.20 11.22 -9.63
N LEU A 568 2.05 11.99 -10.72
CA LEU A 568 2.99 11.90 -11.85
C LEU A 568 4.41 12.27 -11.44
N GLY A 569 5.30 11.27 -11.44
CA GLY A 569 6.71 11.46 -11.12
C GLY A 569 7.02 11.69 -9.64
N MET A 570 6.09 11.38 -8.75
CA MET A 570 6.32 11.34 -7.30
C MET A 570 6.28 9.89 -6.79
N PRO A 571 7.04 9.57 -5.72
CA PRO A 571 6.88 8.29 -5.05
C PRO A 571 5.46 8.12 -4.49
N THR A 572 4.96 6.89 -4.48
CA THR A 572 3.61 6.56 -3.95
C THR A 572 3.36 7.06 -2.54
N THR A 573 4.38 7.02 -1.67
CA THR A 573 4.29 7.52 -0.30
C THR A 573 4.00 9.01 -0.26
N ALA A 574 4.72 9.82 -1.04
CA ALA A 574 4.52 11.27 -1.08
C ALA A 574 3.16 11.65 -1.67
N ASN A 575 2.76 10.98 -2.74
CA ASN A 575 1.43 11.16 -3.33
C ASN A 575 0.31 10.84 -2.33
N TYR A 576 0.45 9.71 -1.62
CA TYR A 576 -0.52 9.33 -0.59
C TYR A 576 -0.62 10.38 0.52
N ILE A 577 0.50 10.87 1.07
CA ILE A 577 0.50 11.89 2.14
C ILE A 577 -0.27 13.13 1.67
N LEU A 578 0.06 13.62 0.49
CA LEU A 578 -0.58 14.80 -0.07
C LEU A 578 -2.08 14.62 -0.23
N MET A 579 -2.48 13.53 -0.84
CA MET A 579 -3.90 13.27 -1.13
C MET A 579 -4.70 12.89 0.12
N ALA A 580 -4.09 12.16 1.05
CA ALA A 580 -4.69 11.85 2.35
C ALA A 580 -4.99 13.13 3.16
N THR A 581 -4.11 14.12 3.07
CA THR A 581 -4.29 15.38 3.80
C THR A 581 -5.27 16.33 3.11
N LEU A 582 -5.23 16.41 1.77
CA LEU A 582 -6.06 17.36 1.01
C LEU A 582 -7.44 16.81 0.72
N MET A 583 -7.54 15.55 0.29
CA MET A 583 -8.78 15.02 -0.30
C MET A 583 -9.54 14.07 0.62
N ALA A 584 -8.87 13.36 1.54
CA ALA A 584 -9.59 12.41 2.37
C ALA A 584 -10.63 13.07 3.29
N PRO A 585 -10.34 14.19 3.99
CA PRO A 585 -11.36 14.90 4.76
C PRO A 585 -12.52 15.40 3.90
N VAL A 586 -12.21 15.92 2.71
CA VAL A 586 -13.21 16.44 1.75
C VAL A 586 -14.17 15.35 1.31
N VAL A 587 -13.64 14.16 0.94
CA VAL A 587 -14.45 13.03 0.49
C VAL A 587 -15.38 12.52 1.60
N VAL A 588 -14.90 12.48 2.84
CA VAL A 588 -15.72 12.07 3.98
C VAL A 588 -16.84 13.09 4.24
N GLU A 589 -16.49 14.37 4.27
CA GLU A 589 -17.44 15.45 4.59
C GLU A 589 -18.52 15.57 3.49
N LEU A 590 -18.14 15.71 2.23
CA LEU A 590 -19.10 15.79 1.11
C LEU A 590 -19.89 14.50 0.94
N GLY A 591 -19.30 13.34 1.23
CA GLY A 591 -20.04 12.07 1.28
C GLY A 591 -21.16 12.13 2.31
N ALA A 592 -20.87 12.60 3.53
CA ALA A 592 -21.82 12.74 4.60
C ALA A 592 -22.94 13.73 4.27
N GLN A 593 -22.62 14.88 3.67
CA GLN A 593 -23.58 15.88 3.21
C GLN A 593 -24.55 15.30 2.15
N ASN A 594 -24.05 14.41 1.29
CA ASN A 594 -24.84 13.74 0.25
C ASN A 594 -25.48 12.40 0.70
N GLY A 595 -25.54 12.16 2.00
CA GLY A 595 -26.20 10.99 2.57
C GLY A 595 -25.44 9.66 2.51
N LEU A 596 -24.17 9.69 2.08
CA LEU A 596 -23.30 8.51 2.03
C LEU A 596 -22.23 8.59 3.13
N VAL A 597 -22.36 7.74 4.15
CA VAL A 597 -21.37 7.63 5.22
C VAL A 597 -20.21 6.75 4.73
N ILE A 598 -19.11 7.37 4.32
CA ILE A 598 -17.92 6.68 3.83
C ILE A 598 -16.96 6.46 4.99
N PRO A 599 -16.58 5.22 5.31
CA PRO A 599 -15.57 4.96 6.33
C PRO A 599 -14.23 5.61 5.96
N LEU A 600 -13.58 6.27 6.92
CA LEU A 600 -12.32 6.98 6.68
C LEU A 600 -11.25 6.06 6.05
N ILE A 601 -11.14 4.81 6.53
CA ILE A 601 -10.21 3.81 5.95
C ILE A 601 -10.53 3.52 4.48
N ALA A 602 -11.79 3.53 4.06
CA ALA A 602 -12.16 3.32 2.66
C ALA A 602 -11.65 4.46 1.78
N VAL A 603 -11.72 5.71 2.26
CA VAL A 603 -11.18 6.87 1.54
C VAL A 603 -9.64 6.79 1.46
N HIS A 604 -8.98 6.44 2.55
CA HIS A 604 -7.52 6.30 2.57
C HIS A 604 -7.04 5.15 1.66
N MET A 605 -7.75 4.02 1.65
CA MET A 605 -7.48 2.94 0.69
C MET A 605 -7.75 3.38 -0.75
N PHE A 606 -8.80 4.17 -1.00
CA PHE A 606 -9.10 4.73 -2.31
C PHE A 606 -7.93 5.60 -2.83
N VAL A 607 -7.49 6.55 -2.02
CA VAL A 607 -6.36 7.42 -2.33
C VAL A 607 -5.08 6.60 -2.56
N PHE A 608 -4.84 5.59 -1.73
CA PHE A 608 -3.68 4.72 -1.86
C PHE A 608 -3.67 3.95 -3.18
N TYR A 609 -4.80 3.37 -3.58
CA TYR A 609 -4.91 2.64 -4.85
C TYR A 609 -4.64 3.54 -6.07
N TYR A 610 -5.13 4.76 -6.06
CA TYR A 610 -4.84 5.73 -7.13
C TYR A 610 -3.41 6.24 -7.05
N GLY A 611 -2.87 6.37 -5.85
CA GLY A 611 -1.46 6.71 -5.63
C GLY A 611 -0.50 5.71 -6.27
N ILE A 612 -0.74 4.42 -6.10
CA ILE A 612 0.09 3.38 -6.71
C ILE A 612 -0.11 3.30 -8.23
N MET A 613 -1.30 3.62 -8.76
CA MET A 613 -1.56 3.63 -10.19
C MET A 613 -0.77 4.72 -10.93
N ALA A 614 -0.39 5.79 -10.25
CA ALA A 614 0.44 6.84 -10.83
C ALA A 614 1.83 6.30 -11.29
N ASP A 615 2.36 5.26 -10.64
CA ASP A 615 3.62 4.59 -11.02
C ASP A 615 3.55 3.88 -12.40
N ILE A 616 2.34 3.60 -12.89
CA ILE A 616 2.12 3.01 -14.23
C ILE A 616 1.79 4.09 -15.25
N THR A 617 1.19 5.21 -14.81
CA THR A 617 0.51 6.15 -15.70
C THR A 617 1.52 7.03 -16.46
N PRO A 618 1.45 7.08 -17.80
CA PRO A 618 2.24 8.03 -18.56
C PRO A 618 1.87 9.49 -18.20
N PRO A 619 2.79 10.44 -18.36
CA PRO A 619 4.10 10.36 -19.02
C PRO A 619 5.26 9.97 -18.11
N VAL A 620 5.09 9.82 -16.80
CA VAL A 620 6.20 9.69 -15.84
C VAL A 620 6.03 8.49 -14.89
N GLY A 621 5.42 7.41 -15.30
CA GLY A 621 5.27 6.20 -14.50
C GLY A 621 6.63 5.56 -14.14
N LEU A 622 7.08 5.68 -12.89
CA LEU A 622 8.43 5.24 -12.46
C LEU A 622 8.66 3.74 -12.69
N ALA A 623 7.70 2.91 -12.30
CA ALA A 623 7.77 1.45 -12.51
C ALA A 623 7.75 1.08 -14.00
N THR A 624 7.02 1.84 -14.81
CA THR A 624 6.95 1.65 -16.26
C THR A 624 8.28 1.94 -16.93
N PHE A 625 8.98 3.00 -16.51
CA PHE A 625 10.30 3.34 -17.05
C PHE A 625 11.31 2.25 -16.73
N ALA A 626 11.29 1.69 -15.54
CA ALA A 626 12.15 0.56 -15.15
C ALA A 626 11.86 -0.68 -16.02
N ALA A 627 10.61 -1.05 -16.19
CA ALA A 627 10.23 -2.19 -17.04
C ALA A 627 10.55 -1.97 -18.52
N ALA A 628 10.41 -0.74 -19.02
CA ALA A 628 10.74 -0.36 -20.39
C ALA A 628 12.25 -0.44 -20.65
N ALA A 629 13.08 -0.04 -19.68
CA ALA A 629 14.53 -0.17 -19.76
C ALA A 629 14.96 -1.65 -19.87
N ILE A 630 14.32 -2.56 -19.09
CA ILE A 630 14.60 -4.00 -19.15
C ILE A 630 14.09 -4.61 -20.46
N SER A 631 12.91 -4.22 -20.91
CA SER A 631 12.31 -4.74 -22.13
C SER A 631 12.96 -4.19 -23.40
N GLY A 632 13.69 -3.06 -23.32
CA GLY A 632 14.27 -2.35 -24.47
C GLY A 632 13.21 -1.63 -25.33
N GLU A 633 12.07 -1.27 -24.74
CA GLU A 633 10.92 -0.70 -25.46
C GLU A 633 10.63 0.75 -25.01
N ASP A 634 9.74 1.40 -25.74
CA ASP A 634 9.31 2.76 -25.44
C ASP A 634 8.50 2.81 -24.11
N PRO A 635 8.90 3.64 -23.12
CA PRO A 635 8.24 3.74 -21.83
C PRO A 635 6.76 4.20 -21.93
N ILE A 636 6.46 5.11 -22.86
CA ILE A 636 5.09 5.65 -22.99
C ILE A 636 4.17 4.58 -23.57
N LYS A 637 4.61 3.83 -24.58
CA LYS A 637 3.85 2.71 -25.12
C LYS A 637 3.64 1.61 -24.08
N THR A 638 4.69 1.31 -23.32
CA THR A 638 4.64 0.34 -22.22
C THR A 638 3.67 0.80 -21.14
N GLY A 639 3.67 2.09 -20.79
CA GLY A 639 2.76 2.68 -19.81
C GLY A 639 1.29 2.66 -20.27
N ILE A 640 1.00 3.04 -21.50
CA ILE A 640 -0.37 2.98 -22.06
C ILE A 640 -0.91 1.53 -21.99
N GLN A 641 -0.08 0.57 -22.38
CA GLN A 641 -0.45 -0.84 -22.28
C GLN A 641 -0.60 -1.28 -20.80
N GLY A 642 0.27 -0.79 -19.92
CA GLY A 642 0.23 -1.04 -18.48
C GLY A 642 -1.05 -0.51 -17.82
N VAL A 643 -1.47 0.72 -18.15
CA VAL A 643 -2.74 1.30 -17.69
C VAL A 643 -3.93 0.43 -18.12
N THR A 644 -3.90 -0.14 -19.33
CA THR A 644 -4.95 -1.05 -19.78
C THR A 644 -5.04 -2.29 -18.88
N TYR A 645 -3.92 -2.85 -18.45
CA TYR A 645 -3.89 -3.98 -17.52
C TYR A 645 -4.22 -3.58 -16.09
N ALA A 646 -3.90 -2.35 -15.69
CA ALA A 646 -4.20 -1.80 -14.38
C ALA A 646 -5.63 -1.24 -14.24
N ALA A 647 -6.38 -1.08 -15.34
CA ALA A 647 -7.73 -0.48 -15.34
C ALA A 647 -8.68 -1.14 -14.31
N ARG A 648 -8.51 -2.45 -14.04
CA ARG A 648 -9.25 -3.15 -12.99
C ARG A 648 -8.97 -2.58 -11.58
N THR A 649 -7.72 -2.14 -11.34
CA THR A 649 -7.32 -1.54 -10.07
C THR A 649 -7.98 -0.20 -9.87
N ALA A 650 -8.36 0.49 -10.96
CA ALA A 650 -9.11 1.74 -10.88
C ALA A 650 -10.56 1.56 -10.43
N ILE A 651 -11.22 0.47 -10.81
CA ILE A 651 -12.63 0.26 -10.44
C ILE A 651 -12.81 -0.26 -9.01
N LEU A 652 -11.85 -1.01 -8.51
CA LEU A 652 -11.93 -1.64 -7.19
C LEU A 652 -12.09 -0.65 -6.02
N PRO A 653 -11.41 0.52 -6.00
CA PRO A 653 -11.64 1.55 -4.99
C PRO A 653 -13.07 2.05 -4.93
N PHE A 654 -13.71 2.25 -6.06
CA PHE A 654 -15.14 2.60 -6.08
C PHE A 654 -15.98 1.48 -5.47
N MET A 655 -15.64 0.20 -5.77
CA MET A 655 -16.40 -0.93 -5.22
C MET A 655 -16.41 -0.92 -3.70
N PHE A 656 -15.27 -0.77 -3.04
CA PHE A 656 -15.21 -0.81 -1.58
C PHE A 656 -15.67 0.50 -0.89
N VAL A 657 -15.63 1.64 -1.57
CA VAL A 657 -16.23 2.88 -1.06
C VAL A 657 -17.75 2.76 -0.99
N PHE A 658 -18.37 2.20 -2.02
CA PHE A 658 -19.81 1.98 -2.05
C PHE A 658 -20.27 0.70 -1.32
N ASN A 659 -19.37 -0.27 -1.12
CA ASN A 659 -19.63 -1.50 -0.39
C ASN A 659 -18.49 -1.80 0.61
N PRO A 660 -18.56 -1.23 1.81
CA PRO A 660 -17.53 -1.40 2.85
C PRO A 660 -17.32 -2.84 3.33
N MET A 661 -18.25 -3.78 3.05
CA MET A 661 -18.05 -5.21 3.36
C MET A 661 -16.82 -5.79 2.66
N LEU A 662 -16.41 -5.22 1.51
CA LEU A 662 -15.17 -5.61 0.84
C LEU A 662 -13.91 -5.26 1.65
N LEU A 663 -14.04 -4.33 2.59
CA LEU A 663 -13.01 -4.01 3.57
C LEU A 663 -13.24 -4.74 4.91
N LEU A 664 -14.10 -5.74 4.97
CA LEU A 664 -14.49 -6.45 6.19
C LEU A 664 -15.11 -5.51 7.25
N ILE A 665 -15.80 -4.45 6.80
CA ILE A 665 -16.53 -3.52 7.65
C ILE A 665 -18.01 -3.87 7.57
N ASP A 666 -18.71 -3.83 8.71
CA ASP A 666 -20.16 -4.11 8.83
C ASP A 666 -20.58 -5.50 8.29
N VAL A 667 -19.76 -6.51 8.55
CA VAL A 667 -20.07 -7.89 8.18
C VAL A 667 -21.01 -8.48 9.21
N SER A 668 -22.30 -8.62 8.85
CA SER A 668 -23.32 -9.21 9.71
C SER A 668 -23.30 -10.73 9.63
N TYR A 669 -23.23 -11.30 8.42
CA TYR A 669 -23.26 -12.73 8.19
C TYR A 669 -22.18 -13.16 7.19
N GLY A 670 -21.52 -14.29 7.47
CA GLY A 670 -20.44 -14.81 6.60
C GLY A 670 -20.90 -15.16 5.18
N TRP A 671 -22.15 -15.57 4.98
CA TRP A 671 -22.69 -15.86 3.65
C TRP A 671 -22.90 -14.59 2.82
N GLU A 672 -23.26 -13.48 3.43
CA GLU A 672 -23.37 -12.17 2.77
C GLU A 672 -22.00 -11.72 2.28
N LEU A 673 -21.00 -11.82 3.14
CA LEU A 673 -19.62 -11.55 2.76
C LEU A 673 -19.18 -12.42 1.58
N ALA A 674 -19.51 -13.71 1.60
CA ALA A 674 -19.17 -14.63 0.51
C ALA A 674 -19.81 -14.19 -0.82
N LEU A 675 -21.07 -13.76 -0.80
CA LEU A 675 -21.77 -13.25 -1.98
C LEU A 675 -21.18 -11.92 -2.47
N VAL A 676 -20.86 -10.99 -1.57
CA VAL A 676 -20.23 -9.72 -1.92
C VAL A 676 -18.86 -9.95 -2.55
N VAL A 677 -18.04 -10.82 -1.96
CA VAL A 677 -16.72 -11.16 -2.49
C VAL A 677 -16.83 -11.85 -3.85
N ALA A 678 -17.77 -12.78 -4.00
CA ALA A 678 -18.02 -13.45 -5.28
C ALA A 678 -18.49 -12.45 -6.34
N GLY A 679 -19.45 -11.57 -5.99
CA GLY A 679 -19.94 -10.51 -6.87
C GLY A 679 -18.85 -9.54 -7.30
N ALA A 680 -18.05 -9.04 -6.36
CA ALA A 680 -16.94 -8.13 -6.64
C ALA A 680 -15.84 -8.78 -7.49
N THR A 681 -15.53 -10.05 -7.21
CA THR A 681 -14.59 -10.82 -8.03
C THR A 681 -15.12 -10.97 -9.45
N LEU A 682 -16.37 -11.39 -9.60
CA LEU A 682 -17.00 -11.56 -10.92
C LEU A 682 -17.12 -10.21 -11.67
N ALA A 683 -17.46 -9.13 -10.97
CA ALA A 683 -17.47 -7.77 -11.53
C ALA A 683 -16.07 -7.37 -12.06
N SER A 684 -15.02 -7.67 -11.29
CA SER A 684 -13.64 -7.38 -11.72
C SER A 684 -13.22 -8.24 -12.92
N LEU A 685 -13.65 -9.50 -12.99
CA LEU A 685 -13.39 -10.40 -14.12
C LEU A 685 -14.16 -9.97 -15.39
N THR A 686 -15.43 -9.58 -15.24
CA THR A 686 -16.24 -9.08 -16.37
C THR A 686 -15.74 -7.74 -16.88
N PHE A 687 -15.30 -6.86 -16.00
CA PHE A 687 -14.64 -5.61 -16.37
C PHE A 687 -13.31 -5.87 -17.10
N ALA A 688 -12.52 -6.81 -16.63
CA ALA A 688 -11.29 -7.22 -17.31
C ALA A 688 -11.57 -7.77 -18.71
N ALA A 689 -12.60 -8.63 -18.86
CA ALA A 689 -13.01 -9.13 -20.16
C ALA A 689 -13.50 -8.02 -21.10
N ALA A 690 -14.22 -7.01 -20.59
CA ALA A 690 -14.68 -5.85 -21.34
C ALA A 690 -13.51 -4.99 -21.82
N THR A 691 -12.58 -4.63 -20.94
CA THR A 691 -11.41 -3.80 -21.27
C THR A 691 -10.45 -4.51 -22.23
N MET A 692 -10.27 -5.83 -22.08
CA MET A 692 -9.48 -6.66 -22.98
C MET A 692 -10.21 -6.95 -24.30
N ARG A 693 -11.51 -6.65 -24.41
CA ARG A 693 -12.40 -7.01 -25.52
C ARG A 693 -12.34 -8.50 -25.87
N TRP A 694 -12.23 -9.32 -24.84
CA TRP A 694 -12.12 -10.76 -24.95
C TRP A 694 -12.79 -11.46 -23.77
N PHE A 695 -13.73 -12.36 -24.04
CA PHE A 695 -14.39 -13.17 -23.01
C PHE A 695 -14.12 -14.66 -23.29
N ARG A 696 -14.84 -15.27 -24.22
CA ARG A 696 -14.55 -16.58 -24.79
C ARG A 696 -13.88 -16.42 -26.16
N THR A 697 -14.37 -15.43 -26.91
CA THR A 697 -13.83 -14.99 -28.20
C THR A 697 -13.72 -13.46 -28.19
N ARG A 698 -13.27 -12.86 -29.30
CA ARG A 698 -13.23 -11.40 -29.43
C ARG A 698 -14.61 -10.80 -29.30
N CYS A 699 -14.81 -9.88 -28.37
CA CYS A 699 -16.07 -9.22 -28.09
C CYS A 699 -16.38 -8.12 -29.13
N THR A 700 -17.63 -8.08 -29.59
CA THR A 700 -18.20 -6.93 -30.31
C THR A 700 -18.44 -5.78 -29.33
N LEU A 701 -18.64 -4.55 -29.84
CA LEU A 701 -18.93 -3.38 -29.01
C LEU A 701 -20.19 -3.58 -28.15
N LEU A 702 -21.20 -4.23 -28.69
CA LEU A 702 -22.43 -4.54 -27.96
C LEU A 702 -22.17 -5.53 -26.82
N GLU A 703 -21.35 -6.56 -27.05
CA GLU A 703 -20.94 -7.51 -26.01
C GLU A 703 -20.08 -6.84 -24.92
N VAL A 704 -19.23 -5.88 -25.28
CA VAL A 704 -18.51 -5.03 -24.32
C VAL A 704 -19.50 -4.24 -23.48
N GLY A 705 -20.52 -3.63 -24.10
CA GLY A 705 -21.58 -2.92 -23.39
C GLY A 705 -22.33 -3.82 -22.38
N VAL A 706 -22.66 -5.05 -22.79
CA VAL A 706 -23.28 -6.05 -21.89
C VAL A 706 -22.36 -6.41 -20.74
N LEU A 707 -21.05 -6.62 -20.99
CA LEU A 707 -20.09 -6.92 -19.92
C LEU A 707 -19.96 -5.74 -18.93
N LEU A 708 -19.96 -4.50 -19.42
CA LEU A 708 -19.93 -3.32 -18.56
C LEU A 708 -21.22 -3.16 -17.76
N LEU A 709 -22.37 -3.45 -18.37
CA LEU A 709 -23.65 -3.48 -17.65
C LEU A 709 -23.64 -4.53 -16.53
N VAL A 710 -23.21 -5.74 -16.85
CA VAL A 710 -23.07 -6.83 -15.85
C VAL A 710 -22.10 -6.41 -14.74
N THR A 711 -20.97 -5.81 -15.11
CA THR A 711 -20.02 -5.25 -14.12
C THR A 711 -20.72 -4.27 -13.20
N PHE A 712 -21.50 -3.33 -13.73
CA PHE A 712 -22.21 -2.33 -12.95
C PHE A 712 -23.30 -2.94 -12.07
N MET A 713 -24.05 -3.93 -12.56
CA MET A 713 -25.05 -4.66 -11.78
C MET A 713 -24.45 -5.41 -10.59
N LEU A 714 -23.29 -6.03 -10.79
CA LEU A 714 -22.58 -6.74 -9.71
C LEU A 714 -21.85 -5.80 -8.75
N PHE A 715 -21.45 -4.61 -9.25
CA PHE A 715 -20.74 -3.60 -8.50
C PHE A 715 -21.68 -2.74 -7.64
N ARG A 716 -22.81 -2.30 -8.19
CA ARG A 716 -23.81 -1.44 -7.56
C ARG A 716 -25.20 -2.07 -7.61
N PRO A 717 -25.37 -3.25 -6.99
CA PRO A 717 -26.69 -3.87 -6.94
C PRO A 717 -27.69 -3.00 -6.19
N ASP A 718 -27.23 -2.26 -5.18
CA ASP A 718 -27.98 -1.27 -4.42
C ASP A 718 -28.63 -0.20 -5.31
N TRP A 719 -27.90 0.31 -6.33
CA TRP A 719 -28.42 1.34 -7.24
C TRP A 719 -29.67 0.87 -8.00
N PHE A 720 -29.70 -0.39 -8.40
CA PHE A 720 -30.88 -0.95 -9.06
C PHE A 720 -32.03 -1.13 -8.07
N MET A 721 -31.73 -1.62 -6.87
CA MET A 721 -32.77 -1.87 -5.86
C MET A 721 -33.34 -0.61 -5.26
N ASP A 722 -32.58 0.49 -5.18
CA ASP A 722 -33.04 1.80 -4.71
C ASP A 722 -34.18 2.38 -5.56
N HIS A 723 -34.29 1.93 -6.85
CA HIS A 723 -35.41 2.29 -7.73
C HIS A 723 -36.72 1.57 -7.38
N PHE A 724 -36.63 0.44 -6.67
CA PHE A 724 -37.82 -0.34 -6.26
C PHE A 724 -38.20 -0.05 -4.81
N ALA A 725 -37.24 0.08 -3.91
CA ALA A 725 -37.45 0.39 -2.51
C ALA A 725 -36.23 1.09 -1.93
N PRO A 726 -36.39 2.26 -1.26
CA PRO A 726 -35.26 2.98 -0.66
C PRO A 726 -34.60 2.12 0.42
N ARG A 727 -33.28 2.30 0.58
CA ARG A 727 -32.47 1.54 1.53
C ARG A 727 -32.84 1.82 2.98
N HIS A 728 -33.25 3.05 3.26
CA HIS A 728 -33.59 3.51 4.60
C HIS A 728 -34.97 4.17 4.59
N GLU A 729 -35.70 3.96 5.68
CA GLU A 729 -36.88 4.72 6.02
C GLU A 729 -36.48 5.83 6.99
N SER A 730 -36.99 7.03 6.75
CA SER A 730 -36.82 8.17 7.68
C SER A 730 -37.82 8.06 8.83
N ARG A 731 -37.30 8.18 10.05
CA ARG A 731 -38.09 8.22 11.28
C ARG A 731 -37.87 9.56 12.01
N PRO A 732 -38.84 10.03 12.75
CA PRO A 732 -38.68 11.25 13.54
C PRO A 732 -37.49 11.17 14.51
N ALA A 733 -36.89 12.33 14.80
CA ALA A 733 -35.76 12.42 15.73
C ALA A 733 -36.14 11.95 17.16
N ALA A 734 -37.40 12.07 17.54
CA ALA A 734 -37.93 11.59 18.82
C ALA A 734 -37.77 10.08 19.03
N ASP A 735 -37.76 9.29 17.93
CA ASP A 735 -37.66 7.83 18.01
C ASP A 735 -36.20 7.36 18.16
N MET A 736 -35.21 8.27 18.17
CA MET A 736 -33.78 7.96 18.15
C MET A 736 -33.38 7.04 19.30
N GLN A 737 -33.89 7.24 20.51
CA GLN A 737 -33.57 6.41 21.68
C GLN A 737 -34.13 4.99 21.53
N ALA A 738 -35.36 4.87 21.05
CA ALA A 738 -36.01 3.58 20.81
C ALA A 738 -35.28 2.79 19.69
N ILE A 739 -34.91 3.50 18.63
CA ILE A 739 -34.14 2.92 17.53
C ILE A 739 -32.74 2.46 18.00
N ALA A 740 -32.05 3.27 18.80
CA ALA A 740 -30.78 2.92 19.38
C ALA A 740 -30.85 1.69 20.30
N ALA A 741 -31.96 1.48 20.99
CA ALA A 741 -32.21 0.29 21.79
C ALA A 741 -32.48 -0.96 20.92
N ALA A 742 -33.17 -0.80 19.78
CA ALA A 742 -33.58 -1.90 18.90
C ALA A 742 -32.46 -2.37 17.95
N LEU A 743 -31.41 -1.55 17.72
CA LEU A 743 -30.30 -1.92 16.85
C LEU A 743 -29.50 -3.09 17.44
N PRO A 744 -29.01 -4.01 16.59
CA PRO A 744 -28.14 -5.12 17.04
C PRO A 744 -26.83 -4.60 17.66
N ASP A 745 -26.10 -5.48 18.31
CA ASP A 745 -24.77 -5.15 18.86
C ASP A 745 -23.83 -4.70 17.74
N ASN A 746 -23.11 -3.60 18.01
CA ASN A 746 -22.31 -2.85 17.02
C ASN A 746 -23.11 -2.32 15.81
N GLY A 747 -24.45 -2.32 15.88
CA GLY A 747 -25.32 -1.72 14.87
C GLY A 747 -25.07 -0.21 14.74
N ARG A 748 -25.18 0.32 13.52
CA ARG A 748 -24.95 1.73 13.24
C ARG A 748 -26.23 2.54 13.37
N LEU A 749 -26.21 3.51 14.29
CA LEU A 749 -27.22 4.55 14.37
C LEU A 749 -26.88 5.64 13.35
N THR A 750 -27.71 5.76 12.32
CA THR A 750 -27.55 6.74 11.25
C THR A 750 -28.58 7.83 11.38
N VAL A 751 -28.15 9.09 11.40
CA VAL A 751 -29.02 10.26 11.54
C VAL A 751 -28.65 11.35 10.54
N VAL A 752 -29.60 12.20 10.25
CA VAL A 752 -29.39 13.45 9.52
C VAL A 752 -29.32 14.58 10.54
N LEU A 753 -28.19 15.26 10.60
CA LEU A 753 -27.96 16.42 11.44
C LEU A 753 -28.04 17.70 10.62
N ARG A 754 -28.54 18.76 11.22
CA ARG A 754 -28.58 20.14 10.71
C ARG A 754 -27.93 21.05 11.71
N GLY A 755 -27.06 21.92 11.28
CA GLY A 755 -26.41 22.89 12.13
C GLY A 755 -25.63 23.92 11.34
N ILE A 756 -24.97 24.82 12.05
CA ILE A 756 -24.17 25.90 11.47
C ILE A 756 -22.71 25.49 11.61
N ASN A 757 -21.97 25.54 10.51
CA ASN A 757 -20.52 25.28 10.50
C ASN A 757 -19.74 26.45 11.12
N LEU A 758 -18.44 26.29 11.26
CA LEU A 758 -17.53 27.33 11.80
C LEU A 758 -17.44 28.59 10.89
N GLU A 759 -17.92 28.50 9.66
CA GLU A 759 -17.93 29.59 8.67
C GLU A 759 -19.25 30.35 8.69
N GLY A 760 -20.27 29.85 9.43
CA GLY A 760 -21.58 30.46 9.56
C GLY A 760 -22.63 29.93 8.57
N ASP A 761 -22.31 28.92 7.77
CA ASP A 761 -23.23 28.31 6.81
C ASP A 761 -24.08 27.23 7.44
N GLU A 762 -25.36 27.19 7.10
CA GLU A 762 -26.25 26.11 7.51
C GLU A 762 -25.98 24.87 6.65
N LEU A 763 -25.58 23.78 7.32
CA LEU A 763 -25.28 22.50 6.67
C LEU A 763 -26.21 21.39 7.19
N THR A 764 -26.53 20.49 6.29
CA THR A 764 -27.21 19.22 6.61
C THR A 764 -26.30 18.07 6.22
N LYS A 765 -26.02 17.16 7.16
CA LYS A 765 -25.17 15.99 6.91
C LYS A 765 -25.73 14.73 7.53
N THR A 766 -25.44 13.60 6.89
CA THR A 766 -25.76 12.28 7.42
C THR A 766 -24.54 11.72 8.14
N VAL A 767 -24.71 11.35 9.40
CA VAL A 767 -23.65 10.76 10.23
C VAL A 767 -24.10 9.42 10.78
N ALA A 768 -23.17 8.54 11.03
CA ALA A 768 -23.46 7.23 11.63
C ALA A 768 -22.45 6.91 12.72
N VAL A 769 -22.92 6.33 13.83
CA VAL A 769 -22.06 5.84 14.91
C VAL A 769 -22.41 4.41 15.24
N ALA A 770 -21.38 3.55 15.38
CA ALA A 770 -21.55 2.18 15.88
C ALA A 770 -21.85 2.22 17.38
N LEU A 771 -23.00 1.66 17.76
CA LEU A 771 -23.40 1.58 19.16
C LEU A 771 -22.75 0.36 19.84
N PRO A 772 -22.30 0.47 21.09
CA PRO A 772 -21.75 -0.65 21.86
C PRO A 772 -22.79 -1.75 22.10
N GLU A 773 -22.36 -2.88 22.64
CA GLU A 773 -23.22 -4.03 22.99
C GLU A 773 -24.33 -3.65 23.97
N LEU A 774 -25.46 -4.31 23.86
CA LEU A 774 -26.59 -4.07 24.73
C LEU A 774 -26.31 -4.60 26.14
N ALA A 775 -26.37 -3.75 27.15
CA ALA A 775 -26.25 -4.18 28.53
C ALA A 775 -27.42 -5.08 28.93
N SER A 776 -27.16 -6.30 29.36
CA SER A 776 -28.17 -7.28 29.76
C SER A 776 -29.07 -6.71 30.86
N GLY A 777 -30.41 -6.63 30.63
CA GLY A 777 -31.40 -6.30 31.62
C GLY A 777 -31.83 -4.84 31.72
N ALA A 778 -31.54 -3.98 30.72
CA ALA A 778 -32.04 -2.61 30.68
C ALA A 778 -33.39 -2.54 29.95
N ASP A 779 -34.34 -1.72 30.47
CA ASP A 779 -35.59 -1.38 29.77
C ASP A 779 -35.26 -0.62 28.46
N ALA A 780 -36.08 -0.83 27.41
CA ALA A 780 -35.76 -0.39 26.05
C ALA A 780 -35.36 1.10 25.90
N PRO A 781 -36.03 2.11 26.47
CA PRO A 781 -35.64 3.51 26.36
C PRO A 781 -34.32 3.84 27.06
N ASP A 782 -34.14 3.28 28.27
CA ASP A 782 -32.89 3.47 29.02
C ASP A 782 -31.69 2.77 28.41
N ALA A 783 -31.93 1.63 27.75
CA ALA A 783 -30.88 0.92 27.00
C ALA A 783 -30.34 1.76 25.84
N GLY A 784 -31.24 2.39 25.06
CA GLY A 784 -30.85 3.28 23.97
C GLY A 784 -30.05 4.49 24.45
N ARG A 785 -30.49 5.13 25.54
CA ARG A 785 -29.78 6.26 26.14
C ARG A 785 -28.39 5.88 26.66
N LYS A 786 -28.25 4.72 27.30
CA LYS A 786 -26.96 4.22 27.79
C LYS A 786 -26.01 3.91 26.64
N ARG A 787 -26.48 3.20 25.61
CA ARG A 787 -25.66 2.91 24.41
C ARG A 787 -25.14 4.16 23.71
N MET A 788 -26.00 5.20 23.59
CA MET A 788 -25.59 6.49 23.03
C MET A 788 -24.57 7.22 23.92
N ALA A 789 -24.80 7.23 25.25
CA ALA A 789 -23.85 7.83 26.20
C ALA A 789 -22.49 7.13 26.20
N GLU A 790 -22.44 5.81 26.05
CA GLU A 790 -21.21 5.03 25.90
C GLU A 790 -20.51 5.34 24.56
N ALA A 791 -21.29 5.56 23.49
CA ALA A 791 -20.77 6.05 22.20
C ALA A 791 -20.29 7.50 22.27
N GLY A 792 -20.62 8.23 23.37
CA GLY A 792 -20.22 9.60 23.64
C GLY A 792 -21.24 10.66 23.28
N LEU A 793 -22.52 10.29 23.13
CA LEU A 793 -23.62 11.18 22.75
C LEU A 793 -24.57 11.43 23.93
N THR A 794 -24.95 12.70 24.13
CA THR A 794 -26.04 13.07 25.03
C THR A 794 -27.02 13.90 24.22
N LEU A 795 -28.30 13.54 24.29
CA LEU A 795 -29.39 14.28 23.64
C LEU A 795 -30.01 15.30 24.56
N MET A 796 -30.43 16.42 24.01
CA MET A 796 -31.20 17.44 24.65
C MET A 796 -32.48 17.70 23.84
N SER A 797 -33.65 17.67 24.48
CA SER A 797 -34.93 18.01 23.84
C SER A 797 -35.26 19.45 24.11
N LEU A 798 -35.48 20.24 23.07
CA LEU A 798 -35.92 21.62 23.09
C LEU A 798 -37.31 21.70 22.42
N GLY A 799 -38.37 21.51 23.18
CA GLY A 799 -39.71 21.38 22.60
C GLY A 799 -39.83 20.16 21.70
N ASP A 800 -40.20 20.33 20.43
CA ASP A 800 -40.30 19.25 19.43
C ASP A 800 -38.97 18.93 18.74
N GLN A 801 -37.91 19.66 19.06
CA GLN A 801 -36.59 19.46 18.44
C GLN A 801 -35.67 18.61 19.34
N THR A 802 -34.96 17.69 18.71
CA THR A 802 -33.94 16.88 19.38
C THR A 802 -32.57 17.38 18.92
N GLN A 803 -31.76 17.80 19.88
CA GLN A 803 -30.42 18.35 19.63
C GLN A 803 -29.34 17.50 20.30
N ILE A 804 -28.15 17.53 19.75
CA ILE A 804 -26.94 16.92 20.36
C ILE A 804 -26.48 17.83 21.51
N GLY A 805 -26.92 17.51 22.72
CA GLY A 805 -26.64 18.33 23.92
C GLY A 805 -25.20 18.19 24.42
N GLY A 806 -24.59 17.04 24.25
CA GLY A 806 -23.18 16.79 24.64
C GLY A 806 -22.47 15.75 23.79
N LEU A 807 -21.19 16.00 23.56
CA LEU A 807 -20.32 15.13 22.80
C LEU A 807 -19.01 14.92 23.57
N ARG A 808 -18.72 13.67 23.96
CA ARG A 808 -17.52 13.36 24.73
C ARG A 808 -16.29 13.42 23.83
N PHE A 809 -15.27 14.17 24.24
CA PHE A 809 -14.01 14.29 23.51
C PHE A 809 -13.34 12.93 23.28
N GLY A 810 -12.86 12.69 22.08
CA GLY A 810 -12.24 11.42 21.68
C GLY A 810 -13.21 10.23 21.54
N SER A 811 -14.51 10.45 21.67
CA SER A 811 -15.53 9.40 21.57
C SER A 811 -15.71 8.86 20.14
N ARG A 812 -16.39 7.71 20.03
CA ARG A 812 -16.78 7.14 18.73
C ARG A 812 -17.64 8.12 17.92
N ALA A 813 -18.56 8.82 18.57
CA ALA A 813 -19.43 9.78 17.92
C ALA A 813 -18.66 11.00 17.39
N GLN A 814 -17.73 11.57 18.16
CA GLN A 814 -16.92 12.70 17.71
C GLN A 814 -16.06 12.31 16.49
N ARG A 815 -15.43 11.15 16.55
CA ARG A 815 -14.65 10.62 15.42
C ARG A 815 -15.49 10.31 14.18
N ALA A 816 -16.79 10.05 14.37
CA ALA A 816 -17.76 9.83 13.30
C ALA A 816 -18.38 11.12 12.73
N GLY A 817 -17.87 12.29 13.12
CA GLY A 817 -18.31 13.59 12.61
C GLY A 817 -19.59 14.15 13.22
N TRP A 818 -19.99 13.64 14.40
CA TRP A 818 -21.08 14.25 15.15
C TRP A 818 -20.61 15.56 15.78
N GLU A 819 -21.51 16.54 15.87
CA GLU A 819 -21.20 17.86 16.41
C GLU A 819 -22.19 18.27 17.48
N GLN A 820 -21.67 18.88 18.56
CA GLN A 820 -22.49 19.37 19.64
C GLN A 820 -23.27 20.62 19.21
N GLY A 821 -24.50 20.73 19.64
CA GLY A 821 -25.38 21.86 19.32
C GLY A 821 -26.14 21.72 18.00
N TRP A 822 -25.89 20.64 17.23
CA TRP A 822 -26.61 20.40 15.98
C TRP A 822 -27.94 19.67 16.23
N ASP A 823 -28.96 20.02 15.43
CA ASP A 823 -30.28 19.43 15.49
C ASP A 823 -30.33 18.09 14.76
N VAL A 824 -31.00 17.11 15.34
CA VAL A 824 -31.34 15.85 14.69
C VAL A 824 -32.62 16.06 13.88
N VAL A 825 -32.52 16.01 12.57
CA VAL A 825 -33.63 16.17 11.64
C VAL A 825 -34.46 14.89 11.53
N GLU A 826 -33.75 13.78 11.25
CA GLU A 826 -34.35 12.46 11.08
C GLU A 826 -33.36 11.35 11.43
N VAL A 827 -33.91 10.19 11.78
CA VAL A 827 -33.14 8.96 12.01
C VAL A 827 -33.42 7.99 10.86
N LYS A 828 -32.36 7.48 10.27
CA LYS A 828 -32.46 6.52 9.15
C LYS A 828 -32.44 5.09 9.67
N MET A 829 -33.55 4.37 9.45
CA MET A 829 -33.64 2.94 9.74
C MET A 829 -33.53 2.10 8.47
N PRO A 830 -32.88 0.90 8.50
CA PRO A 830 -32.94 -0.03 7.39
C PRO A 830 -34.40 -0.37 7.06
N ASN A 831 -34.78 -0.33 5.78
CA ASN A 831 -36.14 -0.63 5.34
C ASN A 831 -36.37 -2.17 5.40
N PRO A 832 -37.26 -2.65 6.29
CA PRO A 832 -37.51 -4.08 6.46
C PRO A 832 -38.23 -4.74 5.27
N HIS A 833 -38.87 -3.93 4.42
CA HIS A 833 -39.60 -4.41 3.23
C HIS A 833 -38.73 -4.40 1.97
N ARG A 834 -37.50 -3.98 2.08
CA ARG A 834 -36.55 -3.99 0.96
C ARG A 834 -36.08 -5.43 0.68
N TRP A 835 -36.20 -5.83 -0.59
CA TRP A 835 -35.58 -7.06 -1.03
C TRP A 835 -34.06 -6.97 -0.98
N SER A 836 -33.39 -8.11 -0.76
CA SER A 836 -31.96 -8.16 -0.76
C SER A 836 -31.35 -7.68 -2.08
N ASP A 837 -30.34 -6.86 -2.01
CA ASP A 837 -29.59 -6.33 -3.17
C ASP A 837 -29.04 -7.47 -4.05
N PHE A 838 -28.82 -8.65 -3.49
CA PHE A 838 -28.32 -9.84 -4.23
C PHE A 838 -29.26 -10.36 -5.31
N TRP A 839 -30.54 -10.00 -5.32
CA TRP A 839 -31.45 -10.37 -6.41
C TRP A 839 -30.99 -9.82 -7.76
N VAL A 840 -30.26 -8.72 -7.80
CA VAL A 840 -29.69 -8.15 -9.02
C VAL A 840 -28.60 -9.06 -9.62
N TYR A 841 -28.00 -9.95 -8.83
CA TYR A 841 -27.01 -10.89 -9.33
C TYR A 841 -27.62 -11.93 -10.29
N LEU A 842 -28.89 -12.28 -10.11
CA LEU A 842 -29.55 -13.27 -10.98
C LEU A 842 -29.62 -12.82 -12.45
N PRO A 843 -30.17 -11.65 -12.79
CA PRO A 843 -30.17 -11.17 -14.16
C PRO A 843 -28.76 -10.93 -14.70
N ALA A 844 -27.82 -10.49 -13.89
CA ALA A 844 -26.41 -10.34 -14.27
C ALA A 844 -25.80 -11.69 -14.70
N LEU A 845 -26.02 -12.76 -13.93
CA LEU A 845 -25.56 -14.10 -14.27
C LEU A 845 -26.23 -14.67 -15.51
N LEU A 846 -27.53 -14.40 -15.70
CA LEU A 846 -28.27 -14.80 -16.90
C LEU A 846 -27.71 -14.12 -18.16
N LEU A 847 -27.40 -12.83 -18.09
CA LEU A 847 -26.75 -12.11 -19.20
C LEU A 847 -25.38 -12.70 -19.53
N LEU A 848 -24.57 -13.04 -18.50
CA LEU A 848 -23.28 -13.69 -18.72
C LEU A 848 -23.42 -15.07 -19.34
N ALA A 849 -24.35 -15.89 -18.86
CA ALA A 849 -24.62 -17.21 -19.40
C ALA A 849 -25.09 -17.12 -20.87
N GLY A 850 -25.99 -16.19 -21.16
CA GLY A 850 -26.46 -15.97 -22.54
C GLY A 850 -25.31 -15.56 -23.46
N MET A 851 -24.42 -14.67 -22.96
CA MET A 851 -23.26 -14.25 -23.74
C MET A 851 -22.24 -15.39 -23.93
N TRP A 852 -22.03 -16.22 -22.93
CA TRP A 852 -21.18 -17.42 -23.04
C TRP A 852 -21.68 -18.41 -24.09
N VAL A 853 -22.99 -18.69 -24.11
CA VAL A 853 -23.64 -19.56 -25.10
C VAL A 853 -23.53 -18.94 -26.50
N ARG A 854 -23.83 -17.66 -26.66
CA ARG A 854 -23.75 -16.95 -27.93
C ARG A 854 -22.34 -17.01 -28.52
N GLN A 855 -21.31 -16.72 -27.70
CA GLN A 855 -19.92 -16.79 -28.16
C GLN A 855 -19.49 -18.23 -28.42
N GLY A 856 -20.02 -19.22 -27.66
CA GLY A 856 -19.76 -20.62 -27.91
C GLY A 856 -20.26 -21.13 -29.27
N ARG A 857 -21.42 -20.62 -29.72
CA ARG A 857 -21.94 -20.91 -31.07
C ARG A 857 -21.06 -20.30 -32.17
N ARG A 858 -20.44 -19.14 -31.92
CA ARG A 858 -19.50 -18.53 -32.87
C ARG A 858 -18.19 -19.31 -32.95
N ASP A 859 -17.72 -19.84 -31.83
CA ASP A 859 -16.49 -20.62 -31.74
C ASP A 859 -16.61 -21.97 -32.46
N GLY A 860 -17.76 -22.67 -32.32
CA GLY A 860 -18.07 -23.95 -32.97
C GLY A 860 -18.36 -23.85 -34.48
N GLY A 861 -18.62 -22.65 -35.01
CA GLY A 861 -18.88 -22.42 -36.42
C GLY A 861 -17.70 -21.96 -37.24
N ALA A 862 -16.56 -21.67 -36.60
CA ALA A 862 -15.36 -21.25 -37.32
C ALA A 862 -14.52 -22.48 -37.70
N PRO A 863 -14.25 -22.74 -39.00
CA PRO A 863 -13.36 -23.82 -39.38
C PRO A 863 -11.97 -23.61 -38.77
N ALA A 864 -11.40 -24.69 -38.27
CA ALA A 864 -10.14 -24.76 -37.47
C ALA A 864 -8.86 -24.24 -38.20
N GLY A 865 -9.00 -23.29 -39.12
CA GLY A 865 -7.93 -22.84 -40.00
C GLY A 865 -7.67 -21.31 -40.06
N ARG A 866 -8.43 -20.47 -39.33
CA ARG A 866 -8.28 -18.99 -39.40
C ARG A 866 -7.83 -18.31 -38.11
N LEU A 867 -6.81 -18.85 -37.47
CA LEU A 867 -5.95 -18.08 -36.56
C LEU A 867 -4.66 -17.70 -37.31
N ARG A 868 -4.79 -17.01 -38.44
CA ARG A 868 -3.65 -16.32 -39.04
C ARG A 868 -3.60 -14.91 -38.53
N ALA A 869 -2.45 -14.60 -37.97
CA ALA A 869 -2.00 -13.28 -37.56
C ALA A 869 -2.38 -12.20 -38.57
N ASN A 870 -3.02 -11.16 -38.10
CA ASN A 870 -2.98 -9.87 -38.78
C ASN A 870 -1.78 -9.09 -38.19
N PRO A 871 -0.82 -8.66 -39.02
CA PRO A 871 0.26 -7.78 -38.56
C PRO A 871 -0.27 -6.35 -38.54
N ALA A 872 -0.33 -5.74 -37.34
CA ALA A 872 -0.19 -4.29 -37.11
C ALA A 872 -0.25 -3.99 -35.61
#